data_2e2e9e49c03cd07e6f4d32e6e09d7850
#
_entry.id   2e2e9e49c03cd07e6f4d32e6e09d7850
#
_cell.length_a   1.000
_cell.length_b   1.000
_cell.length_c   1.000
_cell.angle_alpha   90.00
_cell.angle_beta   90.00
_cell.angle_gamma   90.00
#
_symmetry.space_group_name_H-M   'P 1'
#
loop_
_entity.id
_entity.type
_entity.pdbx_description
1 polymer ?
#
loop_
_entity_poly.entity_id
_entity_poly.type
_entity_poly.pdbx_seq_one_letter_code
_entity_poly.pdbx_strand_id
1 'polypeptide(L)'
;MLPRLLLILCLCILLPVQAMAERRVALVLASQDYKHLRKLDNPVNDAVAVEGLLSSLGFEVTVETNRDLKRMRRALDDFREDGAGADVALLFYAGHGVEIAGVNYLLPVDAQAGTADAVADSALPLSEVQAALASVAPIGIVLLDACREDPWGGGASGQGRSAVALDDAVDAPKPGLGRVGRADGVLFAFSAAPGEVAADGTGADSPFTEALLRHFATPGVEVRTALTLVQQDVYDRSRGKQLPYIESGLPRLFFAAEVGALGERDRLLVAMAGLPTELRAEVEALARDKDMPLAPLYGALMSADLGSKGGAARAQALVQSAESFLRFRAQVQLLSADDPKVAEFRAEAEQALDLGAFDLARAALDKAAKLDAEARAALRDNYRARTLSEAQTHALAASAAKADLRYDLAAADLTRALALYAELEGPELAHADREAYTDLMWDQGDLLRSTGNTSLALRSYRAWEAVAAARVAEAPNDPDFLRNWSVARVNIGDMLLLQGNLDGAEAEFQAALEVDEVLAARADAPLKWRHDVVVSQSKLGDVAQLRGDLAQALVRQQAGLAVLRQLVIEYPARDDVRGDLGLSLDRIGDLRKLAGDPRGALVMFNEALALRQALLAKSPARDDLRGDLAISFDKIGDVFLTLADPKAAQLRFKAEISLLEKLVAKDAGQTRWQNDLAMGYVKLGDARAALGAPSEAAELYAKALDLRQKLAVLDPENADWQRSVALAQSRLGDLAFKSADFAEAERRFTAALNISQVLTKADPGNVNRQQDLASDLDRLGDVALMRGDPVRAQDLVRQSYAITAEMAARDPGNVENQMSLVASLVRMAVYEPDPTPRQREALAILKTLQGQGRLDPGRAHWIGLIEAQLATP
;
A
#
# COMPACT_ATOMS: atom_id res chain seq x y z
N MET A 1 -31.16 36.60 -67.11
CA MET A 1 -30.11 37.32 -66.34
C MET A 1 -30.05 37.03 -64.86
N LEU A 2 -31.06 36.40 -64.24
CA LEU A 2 -31.06 36.07 -62.78
C LEU A 2 -30.14 34.92 -62.35
N PRO A 3 -29.89 33.84 -63.14
CA PRO A 3 -29.02 32.75 -62.65
C PRO A 3 -27.54 33.05 -62.63
N ARG A 4 -27.03 34.06 -63.32
CA ARG A 4 -25.61 34.47 -63.34
C ARG A 4 -25.24 35.36 -62.14
N LEU A 5 -26.18 36.11 -61.59
CA LEU A 5 -25.96 36.91 -60.37
C LEU A 5 -25.90 36.07 -59.11
N LEU A 6 -26.68 34.97 -59.04
CA LEU A 6 -26.65 34.03 -57.92
C LEU A 6 -25.33 33.21 -57.86
N LEU A 7 -24.74 32.89 -59.04
CA LEU A 7 -23.49 32.16 -59.12
C LEU A 7 -22.30 33.03 -58.70
N ILE A 8 -22.32 34.34 -58.95
CA ILE A 8 -21.28 35.29 -58.53
C ILE A 8 -21.39 35.59 -57.04
N LEU A 9 -22.63 35.65 -56.50
CA LEU A 9 -22.85 35.84 -55.07
C LEU A 9 -22.43 34.60 -54.26
N CYS A 10 -22.63 33.36 -54.79
CA CYS A 10 -22.14 32.13 -54.15
C CYS A 10 -20.63 31.95 -54.26
N LEU A 11 -19.98 32.50 -55.28
CA LEU A 11 -18.52 32.44 -55.47
C LEU A 11 -17.78 33.43 -54.55
N CYS A 12 -18.41 34.54 -54.17
CA CYS A 12 -17.87 35.49 -53.18
C CYS A 12 -17.99 35.03 -51.72
N ILE A 13 -18.80 34.02 -51.43
CA ILE A 13 -18.98 33.45 -50.09
C ILE A 13 -17.96 32.31 -49.81
N LEU A 14 -17.27 31.82 -50.84
CA LEU A 14 -16.25 30.76 -50.80
C LEU A 14 -14.79 31.28 -50.88
N LEU A 15 -14.52 32.54 -50.60
CA LEU A 15 -13.17 32.95 -50.30
C LEU A 15 -12.79 32.34 -48.92
N PRO A 16 -11.75 31.50 -48.83
CA PRO A 16 -11.27 31.09 -47.54
C PRO A 16 -10.87 32.38 -46.80
N VAL A 17 -11.53 32.66 -45.70
CA VAL A 17 -10.98 33.54 -44.67
C VAL A 17 -9.63 32.92 -44.35
N GLN A 18 -8.56 33.45 -44.87
CA GLN A 18 -7.22 33.09 -44.39
C GLN A 18 -7.25 33.43 -42.91
N ALA A 19 -7.34 32.38 -42.07
CA ALA A 19 -7.05 32.54 -40.67
C ALA A 19 -5.63 33.14 -40.61
N MET A 20 -5.52 34.42 -40.23
CA MET A 20 -4.24 35.02 -39.92
C MET A 20 -3.59 34.13 -38.91
N ALA A 21 -2.39 33.63 -39.20
CA ALA A 21 -1.64 32.83 -38.24
C ALA A 21 -1.47 33.64 -36.96
N GLU A 22 -1.76 33.06 -35.83
CA GLU A 22 -1.62 33.69 -34.49
C GLU A 22 -0.18 34.19 -34.33
N ARG A 23 0.01 35.47 -34.13
CA ARG A 23 1.35 36.05 -33.92
C ARG A 23 1.77 35.86 -32.49
N ARG A 24 2.88 35.16 -32.30
CA ARG A 24 3.43 34.82 -30.99
C ARG A 24 4.80 35.44 -30.83
N VAL A 25 5.03 36.19 -29.74
CA VAL A 25 6.33 36.81 -29.45
C VAL A 25 6.83 36.36 -28.09
N ALA A 26 8.12 36.18 -27.93
CA ALA A 26 8.74 35.77 -26.69
C ALA A 26 10.04 36.52 -26.37
N LEU A 27 10.20 36.88 -25.10
CA LEU A 27 11.44 37.39 -24.53
C LEU A 27 12.00 36.38 -23.54
N VAL A 28 13.22 35.92 -23.77
CA VAL A 28 13.96 34.99 -22.93
C VAL A 28 15.09 35.72 -22.25
N LEU A 29 15.08 35.78 -20.92
CA LEU A 29 16.09 36.44 -20.10
C LEU A 29 16.81 35.41 -19.24
N ALA A 30 18.15 35.45 -19.21
CA ALA A 30 18.93 34.59 -18.30
C ALA A 30 20.05 35.37 -17.63
N SER A 31 20.16 35.18 -16.31
CA SER A 31 21.17 35.78 -15.44
C SER A 31 21.94 34.70 -14.69
N GLN A 32 23.20 34.48 -15.07
CA GLN A 32 24.08 33.43 -14.54
C GLN A 32 25.32 34.02 -13.86
N ASP A 33 26.01 34.99 -14.52
CA ASP A 33 27.30 35.54 -14.15
C ASP A 33 27.18 36.74 -13.23
N TYR A 34 26.57 36.55 -12.06
CA TYR A 34 26.38 37.60 -11.08
C TYR A 34 27.71 38.19 -10.57
N LYS A 35 27.75 39.49 -10.42
CA LYS A 35 28.98 40.22 -9.95
C LYS A 35 29.07 40.27 -8.44
N HIS A 36 27.93 40.35 -7.74
CA HIS A 36 27.85 40.57 -6.29
C HIS A 36 27.07 39.48 -5.59
N LEU A 37 26.50 38.53 -6.29
CA LEU A 37 25.72 37.42 -5.79
C LEU A 37 26.36 36.12 -6.22
N ARG A 38 25.82 34.99 -5.67
CA ARG A 38 26.24 33.66 -6.08
C ARG A 38 25.95 33.43 -7.59
N LYS A 39 26.94 32.93 -8.31
CA LYS A 39 26.76 32.49 -9.70
C LYS A 39 25.95 31.20 -9.76
N LEU A 40 25.24 31.02 -10.86
CA LEU A 40 24.44 29.83 -11.18
C LEU A 40 25.07 29.08 -12.37
N ASP A 41 24.74 27.78 -12.50
CA ASP A 41 25.35 26.93 -13.52
C ASP A 41 24.47 26.79 -14.77
N ASN A 42 23.15 26.75 -14.68
CA ASN A 42 22.25 26.37 -15.77
C ASN A 42 21.48 27.51 -16.49
N PRO A 43 21.29 28.75 -15.97
CA PRO A 43 20.38 29.73 -16.58
C PRO A 43 20.57 29.99 -18.06
N VAL A 44 21.82 30.03 -18.56
CA VAL A 44 22.11 30.26 -19.97
C VAL A 44 21.75 29.04 -20.84
N ASN A 45 21.96 27.83 -20.32
CA ASN A 45 21.54 26.60 -21.01
C ASN A 45 20.02 26.52 -21.06
N ASP A 46 19.33 26.79 -19.94
CA ASP A 46 17.88 26.85 -19.85
C ASP A 46 17.31 27.84 -20.90
N ALA A 47 17.92 29.00 -21.06
CA ALA A 47 17.51 30.00 -22.06
C ALA A 47 17.63 29.49 -23.51
N VAL A 48 18.71 28.80 -23.84
CA VAL A 48 18.95 28.22 -25.18
C VAL A 48 17.95 27.11 -25.46
N ALA A 49 17.68 26.24 -24.46
CA ALA A 49 16.73 25.15 -24.61
C ALA A 49 15.30 25.68 -24.80
N VAL A 50 14.89 26.66 -24.00
CA VAL A 50 13.58 27.30 -24.10
C VAL A 50 13.42 28.09 -25.38
N GLU A 51 14.46 28.78 -25.88
CA GLU A 51 14.46 29.42 -27.23
C GLU A 51 14.12 28.42 -28.32
N GLY A 52 14.78 27.25 -28.32
CA GLY A 52 14.53 26.17 -29.28
C GLY A 52 13.08 25.66 -29.19
N LEU A 53 12.56 25.45 -28.00
CA LEU A 53 11.18 25.04 -27.79
C LEU A 53 10.20 26.09 -28.34
N LEU A 54 10.33 27.36 -27.95
CA LEU A 54 9.41 28.43 -28.32
C LEU A 54 9.47 28.71 -29.83
N SER A 55 10.64 28.67 -30.43
CA SER A 55 10.82 28.80 -31.89
C SER A 55 10.11 27.68 -32.64
N SER A 56 10.17 26.44 -32.13
CA SER A 56 9.45 25.31 -32.72
C SER A 56 7.92 25.46 -32.64
N LEU A 57 7.43 26.24 -31.69
CA LEU A 57 6.02 26.56 -31.50
C LEU A 57 5.55 27.84 -32.22
N GLY A 58 6.42 28.39 -33.07
CA GLY A 58 6.09 29.55 -33.89
C GLY A 58 6.17 30.89 -33.17
N PHE A 59 6.91 31.00 -32.07
CA PHE A 59 7.21 32.25 -31.42
C PHE A 59 8.36 32.98 -32.14
N GLU A 60 8.23 34.29 -32.28
CA GLU A 60 9.33 35.20 -32.58
C GLU A 60 10.12 35.43 -31.29
N VAL A 61 11.30 34.83 -31.14
CA VAL A 61 12.02 34.79 -29.87
C VAL A 61 13.20 35.76 -29.84
N THR A 62 13.28 36.60 -28.81
CA THR A 62 14.44 37.41 -28.48
C THR A 62 15.10 36.85 -27.20
N VAL A 63 16.41 36.62 -27.26
CA VAL A 63 17.18 36.08 -26.12
C VAL A 63 18.21 37.10 -25.63
N GLU A 64 18.19 37.35 -24.32
CA GLU A 64 19.13 38.27 -23.69
C GLU A 64 19.76 37.58 -22.44
N THR A 65 21.06 37.38 -22.48
CA THR A 65 21.78 36.67 -21.43
C THR A 65 22.76 37.58 -20.69
N ASN A 66 22.89 37.41 -19.39
CA ASN A 66 23.86 38.10 -18.51
C ASN A 66 23.80 39.61 -18.62
N ARG A 67 22.59 40.19 -18.62
CA ARG A 67 22.39 41.65 -18.79
C ARG A 67 22.34 42.36 -17.45
N ASP A 68 22.86 43.60 -17.43
CA ASP A 68 22.66 44.55 -16.32
C ASP A 68 21.19 45.07 -16.30
N LEU A 69 20.76 45.70 -15.22
CA LEU A 69 19.41 46.23 -15.08
C LEU A 69 18.99 47.15 -16.24
N LYS A 70 19.87 48.04 -16.65
CA LYS A 70 19.59 49.00 -17.72
C LYS A 70 19.31 48.30 -19.06
N ARG A 71 20.05 47.24 -19.33
CA ARG A 71 19.88 46.43 -20.55
C ARG A 71 18.68 45.51 -20.47
N MET A 72 18.38 44.96 -19.28
CA MET A 72 17.14 44.19 -19.09
C MET A 72 15.89 45.04 -19.30
N ARG A 73 15.86 46.25 -18.75
CA ARG A 73 14.76 47.19 -19.03
C ARG A 73 14.65 47.58 -20.50
N ARG A 74 15.77 47.84 -21.16
CA ARG A 74 15.78 48.12 -22.57
C ARG A 74 15.25 46.96 -23.40
N ALA A 75 15.67 45.73 -23.12
CA ALA A 75 15.14 44.53 -23.78
C ALA A 75 13.61 44.39 -23.57
N LEU A 76 13.10 44.75 -22.40
CA LEU A 76 11.67 44.76 -22.11
C LEU A 76 10.94 45.88 -22.89
N ASP A 77 11.56 47.05 -23.04
CA ASP A 77 11.00 48.16 -23.86
C ASP A 77 11.00 47.80 -25.35
N ASP A 78 12.12 47.27 -25.89
CA ASP A 78 12.23 46.78 -27.27
C ASP A 78 11.17 45.69 -27.53
N PHE A 79 10.97 44.76 -26.58
CA PHE A 79 9.94 43.73 -26.66
C PHE A 79 8.52 44.30 -26.71
N ARG A 80 8.26 45.39 -25.99
CA ARG A 80 6.97 46.11 -26.03
C ARG A 80 6.71 46.78 -27.38
N GLU A 81 7.74 47.40 -27.94
CA GLU A 81 7.63 48.07 -29.23
C GLU A 81 7.49 47.09 -30.41
N ASP A 82 8.38 46.08 -30.46
CA ASP A 82 8.41 45.09 -31.54
C ASP A 82 7.25 44.11 -31.46
N GLY A 83 6.83 43.75 -30.24
CA GLY A 83 5.76 42.80 -30.01
C GLY A 83 4.33 43.37 -30.07
N ALA A 84 4.18 44.68 -30.22
CA ALA A 84 2.88 45.34 -30.16
C ALA A 84 1.85 44.73 -31.13
N GLY A 85 0.68 44.33 -30.62
CA GLY A 85 -0.38 43.73 -31.42
C GLY A 85 -0.20 42.21 -31.69
N ALA A 86 0.69 41.56 -31.00
CA ALA A 86 0.74 40.09 -30.99
C ALA A 86 -0.52 39.48 -30.29
N ASP A 87 -0.83 38.23 -30.64
CA ASP A 87 -1.94 37.48 -29.99
C ASP A 87 -1.49 36.86 -28.68
N VAL A 88 -0.22 36.48 -28.57
CA VAL A 88 0.40 35.85 -27.42
C VAL A 88 1.78 36.45 -27.16
N ALA A 89 2.03 36.85 -25.90
CA ALA A 89 3.34 37.34 -25.43
C ALA A 89 3.85 36.42 -24.31
N LEU A 90 5.06 35.93 -24.41
CA LEU A 90 5.69 35.09 -23.43
C LEU A 90 6.99 35.69 -22.92
N LEU A 91 7.22 35.65 -21.61
CA LEU A 91 8.51 35.93 -21.01
C LEU A 91 8.99 34.70 -20.23
N PHE A 92 10.18 34.23 -20.51
CA PHE A 92 10.91 33.28 -19.69
C PHE A 92 12.06 33.96 -18.98
N TYR A 93 12.23 33.71 -17.70
CA TYR A 93 13.37 34.19 -16.94
C TYR A 93 14.02 33.04 -16.14
N ALA A 94 15.36 32.88 -16.31
CA ALA A 94 16.16 31.97 -15.49
C ALA A 94 17.23 32.77 -14.73
N GLY A 95 17.26 32.65 -13.39
CA GLY A 95 18.19 33.41 -12.54
C GLY A 95 17.73 33.49 -11.09
N HIS A 96 18.34 34.41 -10.33
CA HIS A 96 17.87 34.70 -8.97
C HIS A 96 16.65 35.59 -8.96
N GLY A 97 15.69 35.27 -8.08
CA GLY A 97 14.52 36.07 -7.74
C GLY A 97 14.38 36.25 -6.23
N VAL A 98 13.86 37.37 -5.80
CA VAL A 98 13.66 37.70 -4.39
C VAL A 98 12.33 38.40 -4.17
N GLU A 99 11.75 38.23 -2.98
CA GLU A 99 10.61 39.01 -2.49
C GLU A 99 11.10 40.04 -1.46
N ILE A 100 10.71 41.29 -1.65
CA ILE A 100 10.98 42.38 -0.69
C ILE A 100 9.66 43.07 -0.39
N ALA A 101 9.24 43.12 0.86
CA ALA A 101 8.00 43.77 1.31
C ALA A 101 6.75 43.39 0.50
N GLY A 102 6.67 42.13 0.04
CA GLY A 102 5.57 41.63 -0.78
C GLY A 102 5.69 41.94 -2.30
N VAL A 103 6.80 42.49 -2.76
CA VAL A 103 7.08 42.78 -4.17
C VAL A 103 8.14 41.80 -4.68
N ASN A 104 7.86 41.16 -5.81
CA ASN A 104 8.76 40.23 -6.48
C ASN A 104 9.72 40.97 -7.40
N TYR A 105 11.01 40.61 -7.36
CA TYR A 105 12.09 41.21 -8.17
C TYR A 105 12.88 40.10 -8.88
N LEU A 106 13.21 40.35 -10.17
CA LEU A 106 14.15 39.56 -10.98
C LEU A 106 15.51 40.23 -10.89
N LEU A 107 16.56 39.47 -10.57
CA LEU A 107 17.89 40.01 -10.34
C LEU A 107 18.75 40.00 -11.60
N PRO A 108 19.19 41.18 -12.12
CA PRO A 108 20.18 41.26 -13.18
C PRO A 108 21.58 40.90 -12.67
N VAL A 109 22.56 40.70 -13.56
CA VAL A 109 23.91 40.25 -13.15
C VAL A 109 24.67 41.28 -12.31
N ASP A 110 24.25 42.53 -12.32
CA ASP A 110 24.83 43.64 -11.54
C ASP A 110 24.01 44.01 -10.29
N ALA A 111 23.00 43.19 -9.95
CA ALA A 111 22.20 43.39 -8.74
C ALA A 111 23.10 43.49 -7.49
N GLN A 112 22.79 44.47 -6.63
CA GLN A 112 23.60 44.78 -5.46
C GLN A 112 23.27 43.81 -4.31
N ALA A 113 24.29 43.44 -3.56
CA ALA A 113 24.10 42.73 -2.28
C ALA A 113 24.07 43.80 -1.14
N GLY A 114 23.13 43.69 -0.22
CA GLY A 114 23.08 44.62 0.90
C GLY A 114 21.67 44.83 1.50
N THR A 115 21.29 46.09 1.69
CA THR A 115 19.95 46.40 2.24
C THR A 115 18.83 46.12 1.24
N ALA A 116 17.60 45.96 1.75
CA ALA A 116 16.40 45.76 0.94
C ALA A 116 16.27 46.84 -0.16
N ASP A 117 16.48 48.09 0.17
CA ASP A 117 16.42 49.22 -0.79
C ASP A 117 17.47 49.07 -1.90
N ALA A 118 18.72 48.72 -1.55
CA ALA A 118 19.78 48.56 -2.55
C ALA A 118 19.51 47.42 -3.53
N VAL A 119 18.93 46.33 -3.03
CA VAL A 119 18.50 45.21 -3.87
C VAL A 119 17.33 45.63 -4.76
N ALA A 120 16.30 46.27 -4.21
CA ALA A 120 15.12 46.73 -4.96
C ALA A 120 15.50 47.78 -6.07
N ASP A 121 16.38 48.73 -5.74
CA ASP A 121 16.83 49.73 -6.71
C ASP A 121 17.70 49.18 -7.86
N SER A 122 18.34 48.03 -7.64
CA SER A 122 19.21 47.36 -8.61
C SER A 122 18.52 46.16 -9.31
N ALA A 123 17.21 45.94 -9.09
CA ALA A 123 16.48 44.80 -9.61
C ALA A 123 15.29 45.22 -10.51
N LEU A 124 14.76 44.26 -11.28
CA LEU A 124 13.60 44.45 -12.14
C LEU A 124 12.34 43.97 -11.43
N PRO A 125 11.39 44.87 -11.06
CA PRO A 125 10.14 44.47 -10.47
C PRO A 125 9.32 43.60 -11.43
N LEU A 126 8.74 42.49 -10.94
CA LEU A 126 7.90 41.61 -11.75
C LEU A 126 6.62 42.31 -12.27
N SER A 127 6.20 43.37 -11.60
CA SER A 127 5.10 44.23 -12.06
C SER A 127 5.40 44.99 -13.35
N GLU A 128 6.68 45.36 -13.60
CA GLU A 128 7.09 45.95 -14.88
C GLU A 128 6.97 44.93 -16.03
N VAL A 129 7.33 43.67 -15.75
CA VAL A 129 7.19 42.55 -16.68
C VAL A 129 5.72 42.30 -17.01
N GLN A 130 4.87 42.21 -15.96
CA GLN A 130 3.44 42.02 -16.14
C GLN A 130 2.80 43.14 -17.00
N ALA A 131 3.14 44.38 -16.69
CA ALA A 131 2.64 45.53 -17.45
C ALA A 131 3.08 45.52 -18.91
N ALA A 132 4.33 45.09 -19.17
CA ALA A 132 4.84 44.94 -20.52
C ALA A 132 4.06 43.91 -21.33
N LEU A 133 3.90 42.68 -20.81
CA LEU A 133 3.14 41.62 -21.49
C LEU A 133 1.69 42.02 -21.74
N ALA A 134 1.02 42.60 -20.75
CA ALA A 134 -0.36 43.09 -20.89
C ALA A 134 -0.53 44.15 -21.96
N SER A 135 0.52 44.94 -22.25
CA SER A 135 0.49 45.94 -23.32
C SER A 135 0.80 45.35 -24.70
N VAL A 136 1.45 44.21 -24.78
CA VAL A 136 1.86 43.54 -26.03
C VAL A 136 0.75 42.67 -26.60
N ALA A 137 0.10 41.85 -25.75
CA ALA A 137 -0.84 40.83 -26.19
C ALA A 137 -1.98 40.59 -25.17
N PRO A 138 -3.17 40.14 -25.63
CA PRO A 138 -4.26 39.76 -24.74
C PRO A 138 -3.99 38.46 -23.93
N ILE A 139 -3.03 37.65 -24.35
CA ILE A 139 -2.54 36.46 -23.63
C ILE A 139 -1.09 36.68 -23.24
N GLY A 140 -0.82 36.87 -21.96
CA GLY A 140 0.51 36.95 -21.39
C GLY A 140 0.88 35.64 -20.64
N ILE A 141 2.10 35.18 -20.83
CA ILE A 141 2.64 34.00 -20.12
C ILE A 141 4.01 34.38 -19.57
N VAL A 142 4.19 34.16 -18.26
CA VAL A 142 5.46 34.40 -17.58
C VAL A 142 5.93 33.10 -16.96
N LEU A 143 7.06 32.58 -17.40
CA LEU A 143 7.69 31.38 -16.91
C LEU A 143 8.95 31.76 -16.12
N LEU A 144 8.96 31.49 -14.83
CA LEU A 144 9.99 31.94 -13.89
C LEU A 144 10.75 30.78 -13.27
N ASP A 145 11.93 30.53 -13.77
CA ASP A 145 12.90 29.65 -13.14
C ASP A 145 13.85 30.45 -12.24
N ALA A 146 13.27 31.04 -11.19
CA ALA A 146 13.89 32.09 -10.40
C ALA A 146 13.81 31.89 -8.86
N CYS A 147 13.42 30.73 -8.41
CA CYS A 147 13.33 30.40 -6.99
C CYS A 147 14.52 29.54 -6.53
N ARG A 148 15.73 29.92 -6.96
CA ARG A 148 16.94 29.14 -6.69
C ARG A 148 17.54 29.48 -5.33
N GLU A 149 18.47 28.65 -4.84
CA GLU A 149 19.13 28.77 -3.53
C GLU A 149 19.49 30.22 -3.14
N ASP A 150 19.63 30.47 -1.84
CA ASP A 150 19.97 31.77 -1.28
C ASP A 150 21.01 32.55 -2.13
N PRO A 151 20.66 33.68 -2.75
CA PRO A 151 21.56 34.45 -3.60
C PRO A 151 22.81 34.96 -2.86
N TRP A 152 22.76 35.02 -1.52
CA TRP A 152 23.85 35.55 -0.68
C TRP A 152 24.78 34.48 -0.11
N GLY A 153 24.53 33.20 -0.36
CA GLY A 153 25.46 32.10 -0.05
C GLY A 153 25.46 31.61 1.40
N GLY A 154 24.39 31.83 2.14
CA GLY A 154 24.19 31.36 3.52
C GLY A 154 23.65 29.95 3.59
N GLY A 155 24.41 28.93 3.18
CA GLY A 155 24.03 27.52 3.41
C GLY A 155 24.09 27.15 4.90
N ALA A 156 23.17 26.31 5.39
CA ALA A 156 23.09 25.78 6.75
C ALA A 156 24.24 24.82 7.09
N SER A 157 25.48 25.34 7.17
CA SER A 157 26.61 24.73 7.88
C SER A 157 27.65 25.84 8.13
N GLY A 158 27.72 26.28 9.39
CA GLY A 158 28.55 27.39 9.80
C GLY A 158 30.03 27.22 9.49
N GLN A 159 30.59 28.28 9.03
CA GLN A 159 31.90 28.88 9.15
C GLN A 159 32.33 29.56 7.86
N GLY A 160 31.96 30.83 7.68
CA GLY A 160 32.47 31.70 6.64
C GLY A 160 32.01 33.14 6.88
N ARG A 161 32.93 33.99 7.36
CA ARG A 161 32.66 35.39 7.67
C ARG A 161 32.19 36.17 6.45
N SER A 162 30.94 36.59 6.47
CA SER A 162 30.32 37.83 6.06
C SER A 162 28.81 37.62 5.91
N ALA A 163 28.15 37.19 6.97
CA ALA A 163 26.74 37.46 7.09
C ALA A 163 26.62 38.95 7.45
N VAL A 164 26.17 39.77 6.51
CA VAL A 164 25.49 41.00 6.88
C VAL A 164 24.31 40.51 7.73
N ALA A 165 24.34 40.82 9.03
CA ALA A 165 23.22 40.57 9.91
C ALA A 165 22.08 41.43 9.39
N LEU A 166 21.22 40.83 8.57
CA LEU A 166 19.89 41.36 8.26
C LEU A 166 19.10 41.11 9.54
N ASP A 167 18.93 42.18 10.32
CA ASP A 167 18.04 42.24 11.49
C ASP A 167 16.68 41.61 11.11
N ASP A 168 15.94 41.10 12.11
CA ASP A 168 14.57 40.60 12.04
C ASP A 168 13.53 41.65 11.56
N ALA A 169 13.89 42.49 10.61
CA ALA A 169 13.01 43.51 10.05
C ALA A 169 12.02 42.88 9.08
N VAL A 170 10.77 43.25 9.21
CA VAL A 170 9.60 42.85 8.40
C VAL A 170 9.85 42.95 6.88
N ASP A 171 10.80 43.76 6.45
CA ASP A 171 11.13 44.14 5.07
C ASP A 171 12.44 43.50 4.52
N ALA A 172 13.03 42.54 5.22
CA ALA A 172 14.25 41.88 4.73
C ALA A 172 13.99 41.12 3.42
N PRO A 173 14.94 41.16 2.44
CA PRO A 173 14.80 40.37 1.20
C PRO A 173 14.73 38.87 1.51
N LYS A 174 13.69 38.22 1.01
CA LYS A 174 13.48 36.76 1.14
C LYS A 174 13.94 36.07 -0.12
N PRO A 175 14.74 35.01 -0.05
CA PRO A 175 15.07 34.16 -1.20
C PRO A 175 13.81 33.57 -1.80
N GLY A 176 13.75 33.49 -3.13
CA GLY A 176 12.58 33.02 -3.86
C GLY A 176 11.55 34.11 -4.14
N LEU A 177 10.52 33.73 -4.86
CA LEU A 177 9.45 34.63 -5.26
C LEU A 177 8.17 34.34 -4.47
N GLY A 178 7.44 35.40 -4.11
CA GLY A 178 6.15 35.35 -3.46
C GLY A 178 5.00 35.27 -4.48
N ARG A 179 3.76 35.24 -3.97
CA ARG A 179 2.55 35.28 -4.82
C ARG A 179 2.44 36.61 -5.55
N VAL A 180 1.92 36.56 -6.78
CA VAL A 180 1.77 37.77 -7.61
C VAL A 180 0.48 38.55 -7.28
N GLY A 181 -0.51 37.90 -6.70
CA GLY A 181 -1.80 38.50 -6.45
C GLY A 181 -2.70 38.47 -7.69
N ARG A 182 -3.26 39.60 -8.11
CA ARG A 182 -4.18 39.65 -9.26
C ARG A 182 -3.41 39.65 -10.59
N ALA A 183 -3.55 38.57 -11.37
CA ALA A 183 -2.84 38.33 -12.62
C ALA A 183 -3.73 38.57 -13.87
N ASP A 184 -4.41 39.73 -13.97
CA ASP A 184 -5.34 40.04 -15.08
C ASP A 184 -4.66 39.89 -16.45
N GLY A 185 -5.13 38.92 -17.26
CA GLY A 185 -4.65 38.64 -18.61
C GLY A 185 -3.29 37.92 -18.69
N VAL A 186 -2.65 37.61 -17.57
CA VAL A 186 -1.34 36.96 -17.52
C VAL A 186 -1.39 35.66 -16.71
N LEU A 187 -0.65 34.68 -17.19
CA LEU A 187 -0.38 33.44 -16.47
C LEU A 187 1.07 33.48 -15.97
N PHE A 188 1.26 33.14 -14.72
CA PHE A 188 2.59 32.99 -14.10
C PHE A 188 2.80 31.52 -13.74
N ALA A 189 3.98 30.99 -14.09
CA ALA A 189 4.45 29.69 -13.64
C ALA A 189 5.83 29.87 -12.98
N PHE A 190 5.92 29.45 -11.74
CA PHE A 190 7.14 29.53 -10.93
C PHE A 190 7.74 28.14 -10.78
N SER A 191 9.07 28.03 -10.80
CA SER A 191 9.77 26.76 -10.64
C SER A 191 9.61 26.12 -9.25
N ALA A 192 9.21 26.89 -8.22
CA ALA A 192 8.88 26.38 -6.87
C ALA A 192 7.67 27.13 -6.26
N ALA A 193 7.11 26.60 -5.20
CA ALA A 193 6.03 27.24 -4.45
C ALA A 193 6.51 28.53 -3.76
N PRO A 194 5.60 29.49 -3.47
CA PRO A 194 5.96 30.74 -2.81
C PRO A 194 6.69 30.54 -1.50
N GLY A 195 7.90 31.10 -1.40
CA GLY A 195 8.77 30.96 -0.22
C GLY A 195 9.61 29.69 -0.18
N GLU A 196 9.51 28.84 -1.19
CA GLU A 196 10.37 27.66 -1.37
C GLU A 196 11.47 27.90 -2.42
N VAL A 197 12.51 27.07 -2.39
CA VAL A 197 13.65 27.14 -3.31
C VAL A 197 13.58 26.04 -4.34
N ALA A 198 13.88 26.38 -5.59
CA ALA A 198 14.04 25.43 -6.70
C ALA A 198 15.48 24.93 -6.78
N ALA A 199 15.66 23.69 -7.19
CA ALA A 199 16.97 23.11 -7.48
C ALA A 199 17.50 23.60 -8.83
N ASP A 200 18.80 23.87 -8.92
CA ASP A 200 19.49 24.18 -10.18
C ASP A 200 19.68 22.93 -11.05
N GLY A 201 19.54 21.74 -10.45
CA GLY A 201 19.73 20.48 -11.13
C GLY A 201 21.20 20.03 -11.19
N THR A 202 21.42 18.81 -11.60
CA THR A 202 22.75 18.23 -11.85
C THR A 202 22.96 17.92 -13.35
N GLY A 203 21.95 18.22 -14.18
CA GLY A 203 21.94 18.03 -15.63
C GLY A 203 22.40 19.29 -16.39
N ALA A 204 22.18 19.28 -17.70
CA ALA A 204 22.44 20.43 -18.57
C ALA A 204 21.45 21.58 -18.35
N ASP A 205 20.21 21.23 -17.96
CA ASP A 205 19.11 22.16 -17.71
C ASP A 205 18.57 21.96 -16.29
N SER A 206 17.80 22.93 -15.80
CA SER A 206 17.12 22.82 -14.53
C SER A 206 15.96 21.81 -14.61
N PRO A 207 15.51 21.22 -13.47
CA PRO A 207 14.35 20.32 -13.45
C PRO A 207 13.07 20.96 -14.02
N PHE A 208 12.88 22.26 -13.81
CA PHE A 208 11.74 23.00 -14.33
C PHE A 208 11.84 23.18 -15.86
N THR A 209 12.99 23.58 -16.37
CA THR A 209 13.24 23.70 -17.81
C THR A 209 13.12 22.34 -18.50
N GLU A 210 13.71 21.27 -17.94
CA GLU A 210 13.55 19.93 -18.51
C GLU A 210 12.08 19.50 -18.61
N ALA A 211 11.26 19.81 -17.62
CA ALA A 211 9.84 19.49 -17.63
C ALA A 211 9.06 20.37 -18.64
N LEU A 212 9.43 21.66 -18.79
CA LEU A 212 8.87 22.52 -19.83
C LEU A 212 9.15 21.97 -21.23
N LEU A 213 10.38 21.56 -21.53
CA LEU A 213 10.76 20.99 -22.84
C LEU A 213 9.93 19.74 -23.18
N ARG A 214 9.55 18.94 -22.19
CA ARG A 214 8.76 17.73 -22.39
C ARG A 214 7.26 17.97 -22.55
N HIS A 215 6.69 18.89 -21.78
CA HIS A 215 5.25 18.98 -21.61
C HIS A 215 4.60 20.24 -22.17
N PHE A 216 5.33 21.36 -22.30
CA PHE A 216 4.74 22.62 -22.73
C PHE A 216 4.16 22.57 -24.16
N ALA A 217 4.79 21.77 -25.04
CA ALA A 217 4.39 21.55 -26.43
C ALA A 217 3.47 20.32 -26.61
N THR A 218 2.90 19.75 -25.53
CA THR A 218 2.06 18.55 -25.62
C THR A 218 0.83 18.82 -26.50
N PRO A 219 0.62 18.06 -27.60
CA PRO A 219 -0.45 18.31 -28.54
C PRO A 219 -1.85 18.18 -27.90
N GLY A 220 -2.75 19.12 -28.18
CA GLY A 220 -4.12 19.09 -27.66
C GLY A 220 -4.29 19.47 -26.20
N VAL A 221 -3.24 19.94 -25.55
CA VAL A 221 -3.28 20.33 -24.14
C VAL A 221 -3.33 21.84 -23.99
N GLU A 222 -4.29 22.33 -23.24
CA GLU A 222 -4.39 23.76 -22.87
C GLU A 222 -3.25 24.13 -21.92
N VAL A 223 -2.70 25.35 -22.04
CA VAL A 223 -1.47 25.79 -21.37
C VAL A 223 -1.48 25.58 -19.85
N ARG A 224 -2.59 25.79 -19.16
CA ARG A 224 -2.70 25.53 -17.72
C ARG A 224 -2.55 24.06 -17.39
N THR A 225 -3.12 23.22 -18.24
CA THR A 225 -2.97 21.76 -18.11
C THR A 225 -1.55 21.33 -18.49
N ALA A 226 -0.94 21.89 -19.53
CA ALA A 226 0.45 21.65 -19.89
C ALA A 226 1.40 22.01 -18.73
N LEU A 227 1.18 23.15 -18.10
CA LEU A 227 1.94 23.55 -16.90
C LEU A 227 1.62 22.70 -15.66
N THR A 228 0.42 22.12 -15.57
CA THR A 228 0.12 21.12 -14.55
C THR A 228 0.93 19.83 -14.78
N LEU A 229 1.12 19.42 -16.04
CA LEU A 229 2.03 18.32 -16.37
C LEU A 229 3.47 18.65 -15.95
N VAL A 230 3.95 19.85 -16.27
CA VAL A 230 5.27 20.35 -15.83
C VAL A 230 5.39 20.27 -14.30
N GLN A 231 4.39 20.78 -13.59
CA GLN A 231 4.35 20.78 -12.12
C GLN A 231 4.47 19.37 -11.56
N GLN A 232 3.69 18.44 -12.08
CA GLN A 232 3.69 17.06 -11.58
C GLN A 232 4.98 16.32 -11.98
N ASP A 233 5.56 16.58 -13.16
CA ASP A 233 6.80 15.94 -13.58
C ASP A 233 7.99 16.41 -12.73
N VAL A 234 8.09 17.71 -12.42
CA VAL A 234 9.09 18.24 -11.47
C VAL A 234 8.90 17.63 -10.08
N TYR A 235 7.65 17.56 -9.60
CA TYR A 235 7.31 16.98 -8.30
C TYR A 235 7.72 15.50 -8.21
N ASP A 236 7.37 14.71 -9.23
CA ASP A 236 7.73 13.29 -9.28
C ASP A 236 9.26 13.09 -9.30
N ARG A 237 9.97 13.78 -10.21
CA ARG A 237 11.44 13.66 -10.35
C ARG A 237 12.21 14.16 -9.14
N SER A 238 11.70 15.19 -8.47
CA SER A 238 12.28 15.70 -7.23
C SER A 238 11.94 14.82 -6.01
N ARG A 239 11.15 13.74 -6.20
CA ARG A 239 10.63 12.89 -5.12
C ARG A 239 9.86 13.71 -4.06
N GLY A 240 9.00 14.61 -4.54
CA GLY A 240 8.17 15.46 -3.71
C GLY A 240 8.87 16.66 -3.08
N LYS A 241 10.12 16.96 -3.44
CA LYS A 241 10.91 18.06 -2.83
C LYS A 241 10.67 19.42 -3.46
N GLN A 242 10.26 19.47 -4.73
CA GLN A 242 10.03 20.70 -5.47
C GLN A 242 8.67 20.64 -6.17
N LEU A 243 7.80 21.59 -5.87
CA LEU A 243 6.48 21.71 -6.48
C LEU A 243 6.36 23.07 -7.16
N PRO A 244 6.42 23.16 -8.50
CA PRO A 244 6.15 24.39 -9.23
C PRO A 244 4.78 24.96 -8.89
N TYR A 245 4.61 26.27 -8.97
CA TYR A 245 3.39 26.98 -8.66
C TYR A 245 2.85 27.73 -9.86
N ILE A 246 1.53 27.71 -10.07
CA ILE A 246 0.89 28.34 -11.22
C ILE A 246 -0.20 29.27 -10.74
N GLU A 247 -0.19 30.50 -11.28
CA GLU A 247 -1.21 31.53 -11.03
C GLU A 247 -1.69 32.06 -12.38
N SER A 248 -3.01 31.99 -12.68
CA SER A 248 -3.52 32.28 -14.01
C SER A 248 -4.70 33.24 -13.98
N GLY A 249 -4.55 34.35 -14.70
CA GLY A 249 -5.60 35.30 -15.02
C GLY A 249 -5.97 35.33 -16.51
N LEU A 250 -5.65 34.28 -17.27
CA LEU A 250 -5.92 34.21 -18.71
C LEU A 250 -7.42 34.27 -19.00
N PRO A 251 -7.87 35.15 -19.94
CA PRO A 251 -9.27 35.34 -20.25
C PRO A 251 -9.84 34.24 -21.19
N ARG A 252 -9.00 33.50 -21.87
CA ARG A 252 -9.37 32.43 -22.82
C ARG A 252 -8.38 31.28 -22.77
N LEU A 253 -8.78 30.14 -23.37
CA LEU A 253 -7.90 28.98 -23.51
C LEU A 253 -6.78 29.29 -24.50
N PHE A 254 -5.58 28.80 -24.24
CA PHE A 254 -4.43 28.83 -25.16
C PHE A 254 -3.83 27.44 -25.29
N PHE A 255 -3.57 27.04 -26.52
CA PHE A 255 -2.92 25.78 -26.87
C PHE A 255 -1.59 26.08 -27.55
N ALA A 256 -0.48 25.64 -26.97
CA ALA A 256 0.85 25.88 -27.51
C ALA A 256 1.09 25.06 -28.77
N ALA A 257 0.54 23.85 -28.88
CA ALA A 257 0.65 22.94 -30.02
C ALA A 257 -0.74 22.47 -30.52
N GLU A 258 -0.76 21.85 -31.73
CA GLU A 258 -1.99 21.34 -32.35
C GLU A 258 -2.64 20.20 -31.54
N VAL A 259 -3.95 19.91 -31.80
CA VAL A 259 -4.75 18.96 -31.08
C VAL A 259 -4.27 17.52 -31.29
N GLY A 260 -3.98 16.78 -30.17
CA GLY A 260 -3.57 15.38 -30.16
C GLY A 260 -4.07 14.65 -28.90
N ALA A 261 -3.93 13.31 -28.85
CA ALA A 261 -4.24 12.51 -27.67
C ALA A 261 -3.07 12.51 -26.66
N LEU A 262 -3.37 12.63 -25.36
CA LEU A 262 -2.36 12.54 -24.30
C LEU A 262 -1.69 11.17 -24.28
N GLY A 263 -0.37 11.15 -24.11
CA GLY A 263 0.38 9.95 -23.79
C GLY A 263 0.02 9.35 -22.43
N GLU A 264 0.43 8.11 -22.19
CA GLU A 264 0.15 7.42 -20.92
C GLU A 264 0.71 8.18 -19.70
N ARG A 265 1.97 8.62 -19.81
CA ARG A 265 2.65 9.43 -18.79
C ARG A 265 1.92 10.74 -18.50
N ASP A 266 1.49 11.46 -19.53
CA ASP A 266 0.82 12.75 -19.36
C ASP A 266 -0.56 12.59 -18.72
N ARG A 267 -1.29 11.52 -19.08
CA ARG A 267 -2.55 11.16 -18.40
C ARG A 267 -2.34 10.89 -16.92
N LEU A 268 -1.26 10.17 -16.56
CA LEU A 268 -0.90 9.91 -15.16
C LEU A 268 -0.63 11.22 -14.41
N LEU A 269 0.16 12.15 -14.99
CA LEU A 269 0.49 13.43 -14.35
C LEU A 269 -0.77 14.30 -14.11
N VAL A 270 -1.69 14.34 -15.07
CA VAL A 270 -2.99 15.03 -14.89
C VAL A 270 -3.80 14.40 -13.76
N ALA A 271 -3.85 13.07 -13.72
CA ALA A 271 -4.59 12.34 -12.69
C ALA A 271 -3.98 12.55 -11.29
N MET A 272 -2.65 12.57 -11.18
CA MET A 272 -1.93 12.89 -9.93
C MET A 272 -2.31 14.27 -9.37
N ALA A 273 -2.50 15.26 -10.24
CA ALA A 273 -2.90 16.61 -9.83
C ALA A 273 -4.28 16.65 -9.14
N GLY A 274 -5.18 15.75 -9.49
CA GLY A 274 -6.54 15.66 -8.95
C GLY A 274 -6.69 14.83 -7.68
N LEU A 275 -5.63 14.19 -7.20
CA LEU A 275 -5.71 13.31 -6.02
C LEU A 275 -5.85 14.08 -4.70
N PRO A 276 -6.65 13.57 -3.74
CA PRO A 276 -6.70 14.11 -2.37
C PRO A 276 -5.34 14.10 -1.68
N THR A 277 -5.12 15.07 -0.80
CA THR A 277 -3.85 15.25 -0.07
C THR A 277 -3.48 14.01 0.75
N GLU A 278 -4.46 13.33 1.32
CA GLU A 278 -4.27 12.12 2.14
C GLU A 278 -3.71 10.96 1.31
N LEU A 279 -4.22 10.77 0.09
CA LEU A 279 -3.73 9.73 -0.83
C LEU A 279 -2.31 10.03 -1.33
N ARG A 280 -2.00 11.29 -1.57
CA ARG A 280 -0.65 11.72 -1.94
C ARG A 280 0.34 11.43 -0.80
N ALA A 281 0.00 11.79 0.43
CA ALA A 281 0.86 11.57 1.59
C ALA A 281 1.14 10.07 1.81
N GLU A 282 0.18 9.19 1.56
CA GLU A 282 0.33 7.73 1.65
C GLU A 282 1.35 7.22 0.62
N VAL A 283 1.23 7.63 -0.64
CA VAL A 283 2.16 7.26 -1.72
C VAL A 283 3.57 7.81 -1.46
N GLU A 284 3.68 9.07 -1.06
CA GLU A 284 4.98 9.71 -0.77
C GLU A 284 5.70 9.07 0.42
N ALA A 285 4.96 8.69 1.46
CA ALA A 285 5.52 8.00 2.61
C ALA A 285 6.11 6.65 2.21
N LEU A 286 5.37 5.87 1.40
CA LEU A 286 5.82 4.56 0.92
C LEU A 286 7.02 4.69 -0.04
N ALA A 287 6.99 5.65 -0.97
CA ALA A 287 8.09 5.89 -1.90
C ALA A 287 9.39 6.24 -1.17
N ARG A 288 9.30 7.06 -0.11
CA ARG A 288 10.45 7.39 0.76
C ARG A 288 10.95 6.20 1.55
N ASP A 289 10.04 5.38 2.11
CA ASP A 289 10.40 4.17 2.86
C ASP A 289 11.15 3.16 1.97
N LYS A 290 10.73 3.01 0.73
CA LYS A 290 11.28 2.05 -0.23
C LYS A 290 12.38 2.61 -1.14
N ASP A 291 12.73 3.88 -1.04
CA ASP A 291 13.70 4.60 -1.91
C ASP A 291 13.41 4.40 -3.41
N MET A 292 12.18 4.64 -3.84
CA MET A 292 11.73 4.45 -5.21
C MET A 292 11.07 5.72 -5.79
N PRO A 293 10.94 5.83 -7.13
CA PRO A 293 10.17 6.89 -7.78
C PRO A 293 8.71 6.91 -7.34
N LEU A 294 8.06 8.08 -7.38
CA LEU A 294 6.64 8.23 -7.05
C LEU A 294 5.72 7.63 -8.14
N ALA A 295 6.12 7.81 -9.41
CA ALA A 295 5.26 7.49 -10.56
C ALA A 295 4.75 6.06 -10.62
N PRO A 296 5.55 5.01 -10.36
CA PRO A 296 5.04 3.63 -10.36
C PRO A 296 3.92 3.40 -9.34
N LEU A 297 4.01 4.02 -8.16
CA LEU A 297 2.98 3.90 -7.12
C LEU A 297 1.71 4.67 -7.49
N TYR A 298 1.85 5.85 -8.08
CA TYR A 298 0.71 6.60 -8.61
C TYR A 298 0.05 5.86 -9.78
N GLY A 299 0.84 5.27 -10.68
CA GLY A 299 0.35 4.42 -11.77
C GLY A 299 -0.48 3.25 -11.24
N ALA A 300 0.04 2.51 -10.25
CA ALA A 300 -0.68 1.42 -9.62
C ALA A 300 -1.96 1.89 -8.89
N LEU A 301 -1.91 3.05 -8.22
CA LEU A 301 -3.08 3.64 -7.56
C LEU A 301 -4.21 3.93 -8.55
N MET A 302 -3.86 4.37 -9.75
CA MET A 302 -4.83 4.74 -10.79
C MET A 302 -5.33 3.54 -11.59
N SER A 303 -4.43 2.64 -12.02
CA SER A 303 -4.76 1.48 -12.88
C SER A 303 -5.66 0.48 -12.21
N ALA A 304 -5.46 0.23 -10.91
CA ALA A 304 -6.22 -0.75 -10.14
C ALA A 304 -7.43 -0.14 -9.41
N ASP A 305 -7.76 1.13 -9.68
CA ASP A 305 -8.82 1.87 -8.98
C ASP A 305 -8.70 1.79 -7.44
N LEU A 306 -7.46 1.78 -6.96
CA LEU A 306 -7.16 1.65 -5.53
C LEU A 306 -7.66 2.87 -4.72
N GLY A 307 -7.86 4.02 -5.37
CA GLY A 307 -8.40 5.22 -4.74
C GLY A 307 -9.79 4.99 -4.13
N SER A 308 -10.59 4.10 -4.72
CA SER A 308 -11.92 3.72 -4.25
C SER A 308 -11.92 2.65 -3.16
N LYS A 309 -10.80 1.93 -2.95
CA LYS A 309 -10.68 0.87 -1.95
C LYS A 309 -10.43 1.42 -0.55
N GLY A 310 -10.83 0.67 0.48
CA GLY A 310 -10.56 1.00 1.88
C GLY A 310 -9.05 1.07 2.18
N GLY A 311 -8.64 1.97 3.10
CA GLY A 311 -7.24 2.33 3.34
C GLY A 311 -6.28 1.16 3.56
N ALA A 312 -6.69 0.12 4.33
CA ALA A 312 -5.82 -1.04 4.59
C ALA A 312 -5.57 -1.88 3.34
N ALA A 313 -6.61 -2.14 2.52
CA ALA A 313 -6.49 -2.91 1.28
C ALA A 313 -5.65 -2.14 0.25
N ARG A 314 -5.82 -0.82 0.18
CA ARG A 314 -5.03 0.07 -0.67
C ARG A 314 -3.56 0.09 -0.26
N ALA A 315 -3.27 0.29 1.04
CA ALA A 315 -1.91 0.30 1.56
C ALA A 315 -1.19 -1.02 1.29
N GLN A 316 -1.85 -2.15 1.50
CA GLN A 316 -1.30 -3.47 1.18
C GLN A 316 -1.00 -3.64 -0.31
N ALA A 317 -1.92 -3.21 -1.19
CA ALA A 317 -1.74 -3.29 -2.63
C ALA A 317 -0.59 -2.39 -3.12
N LEU A 318 -0.46 -1.18 -2.57
CA LEU A 318 0.66 -0.28 -2.88
C LEU A 318 2.00 -0.87 -2.43
N VAL A 319 2.07 -1.51 -1.26
CA VAL A 319 3.29 -2.21 -0.80
C VAL A 319 3.64 -3.35 -1.75
N GLN A 320 2.67 -4.15 -2.18
CA GLN A 320 2.90 -5.23 -3.16
C GLN A 320 3.38 -4.69 -4.51
N SER A 321 2.81 -3.57 -4.98
CA SER A 321 3.26 -2.89 -6.19
C SER A 321 4.70 -2.41 -6.06
N ALA A 322 5.06 -1.75 -4.94
CA ALA A 322 6.41 -1.31 -4.64
C ALA A 322 7.43 -2.46 -4.66
N GLU A 323 7.11 -3.56 -3.99
CA GLU A 323 7.98 -4.75 -3.94
C GLU A 323 8.13 -5.41 -5.31
N SER A 324 7.08 -5.42 -6.12
CA SER A 324 7.12 -5.95 -7.50
C SER A 324 7.98 -5.07 -8.40
N PHE A 325 7.86 -3.76 -8.29
CA PHE A 325 8.69 -2.80 -9.00
C PHE A 325 10.19 -2.96 -8.65
N LEU A 326 10.53 -3.04 -7.37
CA LEU A 326 11.92 -3.19 -6.92
C LEU A 326 12.53 -4.53 -7.38
N ARG A 327 11.74 -5.61 -7.35
CA ARG A 327 12.16 -6.91 -7.91
C ARG A 327 12.40 -6.83 -9.41
N PHE A 328 11.49 -6.24 -10.16
CA PHE A 328 11.66 -6.03 -11.60
C PHE A 328 12.96 -5.28 -11.90
N ARG A 329 13.21 -4.15 -11.24
CA ARG A 329 14.41 -3.34 -11.42
C ARG A 329 15.69 -4.13 -11.14
N ALA A 330 15.72 -4.89 -10.06
CA ALA A 330 16.85 -5.76 -9.73
C ALA A 330 17.05 -6.86 -10.80
N GLN A 331 15.97 -7.45 -11.32
CA GLN A 331 16.03 -8.46 -12.36
C GLN A 331 16.58 -7.88 -13.68
N VAL A 332 16.09 -6.71 -14.12
CA VAL A 332 16.60 -6.08 -15.36
C VAL A 332 18.10 -5.83 -15.29
N GLN A 333 18.62 -5.40 -14.14
CA GLN A 333 20.04 -5.12 -13.94
C GLN A 333 20.91 -6.38 -13.96
N LEU A 334 20.34 -7.54 -13.63
CA LEU A 334 21.06 -8.84 -13.62
C LEU A 334 21.04 -9.55 -14.98
N LEU A 335 20.11 -9.20 -15.86
CA LEU A 335 19.91 -9.90 -17.13
C LEU A 335 20.82 -9.35 -18.24
N SER A 336 21.69 -10.23 -18.78
CA SER A 336 22.35 -9.97 -20.08
C SER A 336 21.42 -10.35 -21.23
N ALA A 337 21.52 -9.66 -22.34
CA ALA A 337 20.87 -10.04 -23.59
C ALA A 337 21.95 -10.19 -24.68
N ASP A 338 21.91 -11.32 -25.40
CA ASP A 338 22.84 -11.54 -26.53
C ASP A 338 22.53 -10.64 -27.73
N ASP A 339 21.28 -10.18 -27.85
CA ASP A 339 20.83 -9.25 -28.87
C ASP A 339 20.76 -7.83 -28.31
N PRO A 340 21.51 -6.87 -28.91
CA PRO A 340 21.50 -5.46 -28.47
C PRO A 340 20.11 -4.82 -28.48
N LYS A 341 19.22 -5.22 -29.40
CA LYS A 341 17.85 -4.69 -29.47
C LYS A 341 16.95 -5.23 -28.34
N VAL A 342 17.16 -6.46 -27.92
CA VAL A 342 16.47 -7.01 -26.74
C VAL A 342 16.90 -6.24 -25.50
N ALA A 343 18.20 -5.94 -25.36
CA ALA A 343 18.70 -5.10 -24.26
C ALA A 343 18.10 -3.69 -24.29
N GLU A 344 18.00 -3.08 -25.48
CA GLU A 344 17.38 -1.77 -25.67
C GLU A 344 15.91 -1.77 -25.23
N PHE A 345 15.10 -2.73 -25.69
CA PHE A 345 13.69 -2.84 -25.28
C PHE A 345 13.50 -3.11 -23.79
N ARG A 346 14.40 -3.87 -23.15
CA ARG A 346 14.36 -4.06 -21.70
C ARG A 346 14.69 -2.77 -20.95
N ALA A 347 15.66 -1.97 -21.45
CA ALA A 347 15.97 -0.67 -20.90
C ALA A 347 14.83 0.35 -21.10
N GLU A 348 14.15 0.32 -22.26
CA GLU A 348 12.94 1.11 -22.50
C GLU A 348 11.84 0.76 -21.48
N ALA A 349 11.67 -0.52 -21.19
CA ALA A 349 10.69 -0.97 -20.21
C ALA A 349 11.02 -0.47 -18.81
N GLU A 350 12.31 -0.53 -18.38
CA GLU A 350 12.74 0.00 -17.09
C GLU A 350 12.45 1.51 -16.99
N GLN A 351 12.80 2.27 -18.01
CA GLN A 351 12.53 3.72 -18.05
C GLN A 351 11.02 4.03 -18.00
N ALA A 352 10.21 3.27 -18.74
CA ALA A 352 8.77 3.46 -18.75
C ALA A 352 8.16 3.16 -17.38
N LEU A 353 8.64 2.15 -16.67
CA LEU A 353 8.19 1.83 -15.31
C LEU A 353 8.60 2.91 -14.30
N ASP A 354 9.81 3.46 -14.39
CA ASP A 354 10.24 4.58 -13.55
C ASP A 354 9.32 5.80 -13.68
N LEU A 355 8.70 5.95 -14.86
CA LEU A 355 7.75 7.01 -15.18
C LEU A 355 6.28 6.64 -14.89
N GLY A 356 6.00 5.44 -14.35
CA GLY A 356 4.66 4.95 -14.10
C GLY A 356 3.84 4.65 -15.36
N ALA A 357 4.49 4.46 -16.50
CA ALA A 357 3.89 4.16 -17.79
C ALA A 357 3.90 2.64 -18.05
N PHE A 358 3.03 1.93 -17.37
CA PHE A 358 3.00 0.46 -17.35
C PHE A 358 2.66 -0.17 -18.71
N ASP A 359 1.77 0.43 -19.49
CA ASP A 359 1.41 -0.07 -20.82
C ASP A 359 2.59 0.07 -21.80
N LEU A 360 3.34 1.17 -21.71
CA LEU A 360 4.56 1.35 -22.51
C LEU A 360 5.65 0.35 -22.11
N ALA A 361 5.84 0.12 -20.81
CA ALA A 361 6.79 -0.87 -20.31
C ALA A 361 6.43 -2.27 -20.83
N ARG A 362 5.16 -2.66 -20.76
CA ARG A 362 4.67 -3.92 -21.28
C ARG A 362 4.87 -4.02 -22.80
N ALA A 363 4.53 -2.99 -23.55
CA ALA A 363 4.73 -2.98 -25.01
C ALA A 363 6.19 -3.17 -25.40
N ALA A 364 7.13 -2.59 -24.66
CA ALA A 364 8.57 -2.77 -24.87
C ALA A 364 9.00 -4.23 -24.57
N LEU A 365 8.52 -4.84 -23.49
CA LEU A 365 8.79 -6.24 -23.17
C LEU A 365 8.17 -7.22 -24.18
N ASP A 366 6.96 -6.94 -24.69
CA ASP A 366 6.34 -7.72 -25.76
C ASP A 366 7.16 -7.67 -27.06
N LYS A 367 7.75 -6.51 -27.39
CA LYS A 367 8.67 -6.39 -28.54
C LYS A 367 9.94 -7.22 -28.33
N ALA A 368 10.53 -7.17 -27.12
CA ALA A 368 11.70 -7.97 -26.78
C ALA A 368 11.42 -9.47 -26.92
N ALA A 369 10.33 -9.95 -26.34
CA ALA A 369 9.92 -11.35 -26.44
C ALA A 369 9.65 -11.80 -27.88
N LYS A 370 9.00 -10.95 -28.68
CA LYS A 370 8.73 -11.24 -30.10
C LYS A 370 10.03 -11.35 -30.89
N LEU A 371 10.99 -10.46 -30.67
CA LEU A 371 12.30 -10.50 -31.35
C LEU A 371 13.06 -11.79 -31.03
N ASP A 372 13.06 -12.21 -29.75
CA ASP A 372 13.68 -13.45 -29.33
C ASP A 372 12.97 -14.69 -29.93
N ALA A 373 11.66 -14.68 -30.04
CA ALA A 373 10.89 -15.75 -30.65
C ALA A 373 11.17 -15.88 -32.17
N GLU A 374 11.24 -14.76 -32.90
CA GLU A 374 11.58 -14.73 -34.32
C GLU A 374 13.01 -15.21 -34.57
N ALA A 375 13.97 -14.78 -33.76
CA ALA A 375 15.37 -15.22 -33.85
C ALA A 375 15.53 -16.71 -33.51
N ARG A 376 14.80 -17.22 -32.53
CA ARG A 376 14.75 -18.65 -32.16
C ARG A 376 14.28 -19.53 -33.34
N ALA A 377 13.28 -19.06 -34.07
CA ALA A 377 12.76 -19.79 -35.23
C ALA A 377 13.74 -19.83 -36.38
N ALA A 378 14.61 -18.83 -36.52
CA ALA A 378 15.55 -18.69 -37.63
C ALA A 378 16.92 -19.40 -37.44
N LEU A 379 17.35 -19.68 -36.19
CA LEU A 379 18.70 -20.08 -35.86
C LEU A 379 18.73 -21.32 -34.94
N ARG A 380 18.93 -22.51 -35.49
CA ARG A 380 19.09 -23.77 -34.72
C ARG A 380 20.27 -23.74 -33.73
N ASP A 381 21.33 -23.02 -34.02
CA ASP A 381 22.58 -23.08 -33.24
C ASP A 381 22.56 -22.25 -31.96
N ASN A 382 21.60 -21.29 -31.85
CA ASN A 382 21.39 -20.43 -30.63
C ASN A 382 20.03 -20.65 -29.94
N TYR A 383 19.38 -21.78 -30.16
CA TYR A 383 18.04 -22.08 -29.67
C TYR A 383 17.92 -21.90 -28.15
N ARG A 384 18.83 -22.51 -27.38
CA ARG A 384 18.77 -22.46 -25.90
C ARG A 384 18.94 -21.05 -25.35
N ALA A 385 19.89 -20.28 -25.87
CA ALA A 385 20.11 -18.89 -25.43
C ALA A 385 18.90 -18.00 -25.72
N ARG A 386 18.29 -18.16 -26.91
CA ARG A 386 17.09 -17.39 -27.28
C ARG A 386 15.86 -17.79 -26.49
N THR A 387 15.66 -19.09 -26.24
CA THR A 387 14.57 -19.58 -25.39
C THR A 387 14.69 -19.04 -23.97
N LEU A 388 15.91 -19.03 -23.41
CA LEU A 388 16.18 -18.47 -22.08
C LEU A 388 15.89 -16.96 -22.05
N SER A 389 16.36 -16.22 -23.04
CA SER A 389 16.14 -14.77 -23.15
C SER A 389 14.64 -14.42 -23.25
N GLU A 390 13.87 -15.18 -24.03
CA GLU A 390 12.42 -15.04 -24.13
C GLU A 390 11.71 -15.36 -22.81
N ALA A 391 12.12 -16.44 -22.11
CA ALA A 391 11.59 -16.78 -20.79
C ALA A 391 11.82 -15.68 -19.77
N GLN A 392 13.03 -15.14 -19.71
CA GLN A 392 13.40 -14.02 -18.84
C GLN A 392 12.61 -12.75 -19.18
N THR A 393 12.35 -12.48 -20.44
CA THR A 393 11.55 -11.33 -20.89
C THR A 393 10.10 -11.45 -20.42
N HIS A 394 9.48 -12.64 -20.53
CA HIS A 394 8.15 -12.88 -19.97
C HIS A 394 8.12 -12.80 -18.43
N ALA A 395 9.17 -13.24 -17.76
CA ALA A 395 9.28 -13.07 -16.30
C ALA A 395 9.31 -11.59 -15.90
N LEU A 396 10.01 -10.74 -16.67
CA LEU A 396 10.00 -9.29 -16.48
C LEU A 396 8.62 -8.69 -16.76
N ALA A 397 7.94 -9.14 -17.83
CA ALA A 397 6.59 -8.70 -18.15
C ALA A 397 5.60 -9.05 -17.03
N ALA A 398 5.73 -10.24 -16.44
CA ALA A 398 4.94 -10.65 -15.30
C ALA A 398 5.20 -9.77 -14.06
N SER A 399 6.46 -9.43 -13.78
CA SER A 399 6.83 -8.55 -12.68
C SER A 399 6.27 -7.13 -12.89
N ALA A 400 6.31 -6.61 -14.11
CA ALA A 400 5.71 -5.35 -14.49
C ALA A 400 4.19 -5.36 -14.30
N ALA A 401 3.51 -6.43 -14.75
CA ALA A 401 2.08 -6.59 -14.56
C ALA A 401 1.67 -6.72 -13.08
N LYS A 402 2.50 -7.38 -12.23
CA LYS A 402 2.29 -7.41 -10.77
C LYS A 402 2.45 -6.02 -10.14
N ALA A 403 3.39 -5.21 -10.62
CA ALA A 403 3.57 -3.84 -10.15
C ALA A 403 2.37 -2.94 -10.48
N ASP A 404 1.73 -3.18 -11.62
CA ASP A 404 0.47 -2.55 -12.06
C ASP A 404 -0.80 -3.19 -11.46
N LEU A 405 -0.67 -4.21 -10.61
CA LEU A 405 -1.76 -4.98 -10.00
C LEU A 405 -2.68 -5.69 -11.02
N ARG A 406 -2.19 -5.92 -12.23
CA ARG A 406 -2.89 -6.64 -13.31
C ARG A 406 -2.55 -8.12 -13.25
N TYR A 407 -3.13 -8.79 -12.28
CA TYR A 407 -2.79 -10.17 -11.92
C TYR A 407 -3.12 -11.20 -12.98
N ASP A 408 -4.12 -10.94 -13.84
CA ASP A 408 -4.47 -11.76 -15.00
C ASP A 408 -3.35 -11.79 -16.04
N LEU A 409 -2.76 -10.64 -16.35
CA LEU A 409 -1.64 -10.52 -17.27
C LEU A 409 -0.37 -11.13 -16.66
N ALA A 410 -0.12 -10.88 -15.38
CA ALA A 410 1.01 -11.47 -14.67
C ALA A 410 0.95 -13.01 -14.70
N ALA A 411 -0.22 -13.60 -14.47
CA ALA A 411 -0.42 -15.06 -14.54
C ALA A 411 -0.18 -15.62 -15.94
N ALA A 412 -0.61 -14.89 -17.00
CA ALA A 412 -0.38 -15.30 -18.38
C ALA A 412 1.12 -15.29 -18.74
N ASP A 413 1.86 -14.25 -18.36
CA ASP A 413 3.29 -14.14 -18.63
C ASP A 413 4.10 -15.13 -17.80
N LEU A 414 3.77 -15.35 -16.52
CA LEU A 414 4.38 -16.42 -15.72
C LEU A 414 4.19 -17.79 -16.38
N THR A 415 3.00 -18.06 -16.90
CA THR A 415 2.72 -19.32 -17.59
C THR A 415 3.60 -19.49 -18.84
N ARG A 416 3.80 -18.42 -19.62
CA ARG A 416 4.69 -18.45 -20.80
C ARG A 416 6.15 -18.63 -20.40
N ALA A 417 6.62 -17.85 -19.41
CA ALA A 417 7.98 -17.97 -18.90
C ALA A 417 8.28 -19.39 -18.42
N LEU A 418 7.39 -19.97 -17.62
CA LEU A 418 7.54 -21.32 -17.08
C LEU A 418 7.54 -22.40 -18.17
N ALA A 419 6.72 -22.26 -19.21
CA ALA A 419 6.71 -23.17 -20.34
C ALA A 419 8.06 -23.18 -21.08
N LEU A 420 8.67 -21.99 -21.29
CA LEU A 420 9.97 -21.86 -21.93
C LEU A 420 11.11 -22.40 -21.05
N TYR A 421 11.07 -22.14 -19.75
CA TYR A 421 12.03 -22.74 -18.82
C TYR A 421 11.93 -24.26 -18.78
N ALA A 422 10.71 -24.82 -18.85
CA ALA A 422 10.52 -26.27 -18.91
C ALA A 422 11.12 -26.91 -20.16
N GLU A 423 11.19 -26.21 -21.30
CA GLU A 423 11.88 -26.67 -22.50
C GLU A 423 13.41 -26.77 -22.32
N LEU A 424 13.95 -25.95 -21.39
CA LEU A 424 15.39 -25.83 -21.11
C LEU A 424 15.86 -26.70 -19.95
N GLU A 425 14.90 -27.20 -19.12
CA GLU A 425 15.22 -27.91 -17.89
C GLU A 425 16.15 -29.10 -18.17
N GLY A 426 17.22 -29.23 -17.38
CA GLY A 426 18.21 -30.28 -17.49
C GLY A 426 19.57 -29.83 -16.93
N PRO A 427 20.55 -30.76 -16.86
CA PRO A 427 21.85 -30.48 -16.24
C PRO A 427 22.68 -29.38 -16.94
N GLU A 428 22.35 -29.08 -18.19
CA GLU A 428 23.03 -28.02 -18.96
C GLU A 428 22.54 -26.59 -18.63
N LEU A 429 21.39 -26.45 -17.93
CA LEU A 429 20.92 -25.14 -17.50
C LEU A 429 21.79 -24.62 -16.34
N ALA A 430 22.25 -23.39 -16.44
CA ALA A 430 23.08 -22.76 -15.39
C ALA A 430 22.36 -22.76 -14.04
N HIS A 431 23.10 -22.85 -12.94
CA HIS A 431 22.54 -22.91 -11.60
C HIS A 431 21.61 -21.71 -11.30
N ALA A 432 22.06 -20.49 -11.63
CA ALA A 432 21.26 -19.28 -11.44
C ALA A 432 19.92 -19.30 -12.22
N ASP A 433 19.92 -19.85 -13.44
CA ASP A 433 18.69 -19.95 -14.24
C ASP A 433 17.74 -21.03 -13.71
N ARG A 434 18.29 -22.10 -13.10
CA ARG A 434 17.50 -23.10 -12.38
C ARG A 434 16.85 -22.50 -11.13
N GLU A 435 17.56 -21.65 -10.39
CA GLU A 435 16.97 -20.91 -9.27
C GLU A 435 15.86 -19.98 -9.76
N ALA A 436 16.11 -19.17 -10.81
CA ALA A 436 15.11 -18.30 -11.39
C ALA A 436 13.84 -19.06 -11.84
N TYR A 437 13.99 -20.25 -12.40
CA TYR A 437 12.86 -21.10 -12.76
C TYR A 437 12.01 -21.51 -11.55
N THR A 438 12.64 -21.92 -10.46
CA THR A 438 11.92 -22.27 -9.23
C THR A 438 11.27 -21.07 -8.56
N ASP A 439 11.92 -19.90 -8.60
CA ASP A 439 11.36 -18.64 -8.09
C ASP A 439 10.10 -18.24 -8.87
N LEU A 440 10.09 -18.42 -10.19
CA LEU A 440 8.90 -18.16 -11.02
C LEU A 440 7.75 -19.13 -10.72
N MET A 441 8.05 -20.40 -10.41
CA MET A 441 7.03 -21.37 -9.99
C MET A 441 6.40 -20.96 -8.64
N TRP A 442 7.23 -20.53 -7.70
CA TRP A 442 6.75 -19.97 -6.44
C TRP A 442 5.90 -18.71 -6.68
N ASP A 443 6.39 -17.79 -7.50
CA ASP A 443 5.69 -16.55 -7.87
C ASP A 443 4.30 -16.81 -8.47
N GLN A 444 4.19 -17.83 -9.35
CA GLN A 444 2.91 -18.23 -9.94
C GLN A 444 1.97 -18.80 -8.86
N GLY A 445 2.48 -19.68 -8.01
CA GLY A 445 1.71 -20.26 -6.91
C GLY A 445 1.20 -19.20 -5.94
N ASP A 446 2.05 -18.25 -5.55
CA ASP A 446 1.71 -17.16 -4.64
C ASP A 446 0.70 -16.20 -5.25
N LEU A 447 0.85 -15.84 -6.52
CA LEU A 447 -0.11 -15.04 -7.26
C LEU A 447 -1.51 -15.70 -7.28
N LEU A 448 -1.57 -17.00 -7.60
CA LEU A 448 -2.81 -17.75 -7.63
C LEU A 448 -3.44 -17.88 -6.24
N ARG A 449 -2.63 -18.06 -5.20
CA ARG A 449 -3.08 -18.09 -3.80
C ARG A 449 -3.68 -16.76 -3.38
N SER A 450 -2.98 -15.64 -3.66
CA SER A 450 -3.41 -14.30 -3.28
C SER A 450 -4.68 -13.84 -4.02
N THR A 451 -4.93 -14.36 -5.23
CA THR A 451 -6.16 -14.14 -5.99
C THR A 451 -7.29 -15.13 -5.66
N GLY A 452 -7.11 -15.97 -4.63
CA GLY A 452 -8.14 -16.91 -4.16
C GLY A 452 -8.26 -18.22 -4.96
N ASN A 453 -7.36 -18.46 -5.91
CA ASN A 453 -7.36 -19.67 -6.76
C ASN A 453 -6.56 -20.81 -6.12
N THR A 454 -6.95 -21.25 -4.91
CA THR A 454 -6.21 -22.24 -4.12
C THR A 454 -5.94 -23.56 -4.85
N SER A 455 -6.88 -24.02 -5.69
CA SER A 455 -6.69 -25.27 -6.48
C SER A 455 -5.65 -25.12 -7.58
N LEU A 456 -5.58 -23.95 -8.22
CA LEU A 456 -4.55 -23.64 -9.21
C LEU A 456 -3.19 -23.44 -8.54
N ALA A 457 -3.16 -22.74 -7.41
CA ALA A 457 -1.94 -22.57 -6.60
C ALA A 457 -1.36 -23.93 -6.17
N LEU A 458 -2.20 -24.85 -5.70
CA LEU A 458 -1.78 -26.20 -5.35
C LEU A 458 -1.16 -26.94 -6.54
N ARG A 459 -1.73 -26.81 -7.74
CA ARG A 459 -1.14 -27.42 -8.95
C ARG A 459 0.22 -26.82 -9.31
N SER A 460 0.37 -25.50 -9.21
CA SER A 460 1.63 -24.80 -9.44
C SER A 460 2.71 -25.25 -8.44
N TYR A 461 2.38 -25.30 -7.15
CA TYR A 461 3.32 -25.75 -6.13
C TYR A 461 3.71 -27.25 -6.27
N ARG A 462 2.79 -28.13 -6.71
CA ARG A 462 3.12 -29.51 -7.04
C ARG A 462 4.03 -29.64 -8.26
N ALA A 463 3.84 -28.80 -9.27
CA ALA A 463 4.76 -28.75 -10.41
C ALA A 463 6.16 -28.31 -9.96
N TRP A 464 6.23 -27.31 -9.09
CA TRP A 464 7.50 -26.90 -8.48
C TRP A 464 8.14 -28.01 -7.66
N GLU A 465 7.39 -28.70 -6.81
CA GLU A 465 7.88 -29.81 -6.01
C GLU A 465 8.45 -30.92 -6.89
N ALA A 466 7.78 -31.27 -8.00
CA ALA A 466 8.26 -32.29 -8.92
C ALA A 466 9.61 -31.93 -9.57
N VAL A 467 9.78 -30.65 -9.98
CA VAL A 467 11.06 -30.14 -10.50
C VAL A 467 12.13 -30.16 -9.43
N ALA A 468 11.81 -29.68 -8.23
CA ALA A 468 12.75 -29.67 -7.11
C ALA A 468 13.18 -31.08 -6.70
N ALA A 469 12.25 -32.04 -6.65
CA ALA A 469 12.53 -33.45 -6.37
C ALA A 469 13.46 -34.10 -7.43
N ALA A 470 13.24 -33.77 -8.70
CA ALA A 470 14.11 -34.26 -9.78
C ALA A 470 15.55 -33.75 -9.60
N ARG A 471 15.72 -32.50 -9.23
CA ARG A 471 17.04 -31.90 -8.94
C ARG A 471 17.71 -32.51 -7.71
N VAL A 472 16.94 -32.77 -6.66
CA VAL A 472 17.45 -33.50 -5.49
C VAL A 472 17.90 -34.91 -5.90
N ALA A 473 17.20 -35.58 -6.82
CA ALA A 473 17.63 -36.91 -7.34
C ALA A 473 18.94 -36.81 -8.14
N GLU A 474 19.18 -35.71 -8.88
CA GLU A 474 20.44 -35.46 -9.58
C GLU A 474 21.60 -35.16 -8.62
N ALA A 475 21.34 -34.35 -7.58
CA ALA A 475 22.35 -33.95 -6.60
C ALA A 475 21.79 -34.02 -5.17
N PRO A 476 21.74 -35.22 -4.54
CA PRO A 476 21.03 -35.44 -3.27
C PRO A 476 21.59 -34.68 -2.07
N ASN A 477 22.80 -34.15 -2.15
CA ASN A 477 23.44 -33.41 -1.08
C ASN A 477 23.55 -31.92 -1.36
N ASP A 478 22.99 -31.41 -2.48
CA ASP A 478 22.98 -30.00 -2.81
C ASP A 478 21.99 -29.27 -1.87
N PRO A 479 22.47 -28.34 -1.06
CA PRO A 479 21.62 -27.71 -0.05
C PRO A 479 20.56 -26.79 -0.63
N ASP A 480 20.80 -26.17 -1.79
CA ASP A 480 19.84 -25.25 -2.42
C ASP A 480 18.70 -26.06 -3.06
N PHE A 481 19.00 -27.21 -3.67
CA PHE A 481 17.98 -28.12 -4.19
C PHE A 481 17.13 -28.74 -3.07
N LEU A 482 17.76 -29.16 -1.99
CA LEU A 482 17.05 -29.68 -0.81
C LEU A 482 16.12 -28.64 -0.21
N ARG A 483 16.60 -27.41 -0.04
CA ARG A 483 15.80 -26.31 0.51
C ARG A 483 14.63 -25.96 -0.39
N ASN A 484 14.86 -25.83 -1.71
CA ASN A 484 13.79 -25.56 -2.67
C ASN A 484 12.68 -26.62 -2.61
N TRP A 485 13.06 -27.90 -2.44
CA TRP A 485 12.12 -29.01 -2.31
C TRP A 485 11.31 -28.89 -0.99
N SER A 486 11.97 -28.60 0.14
CA SER A 486 11.30 -28.38 1.42
C SER A 486 10.30 -27.21 1.35
N VAL A 487 10.72 -26.07 0.82
CA VAL A 487 9.86 -24.88 0.70
C VAL A 487 8.64 -25.15 -0.19
N ALA A 488 8.81 -25.90 -1.30
CA ALA A 488 7.69 -26.29 -2.15
C ALA A 488 6.65 -27.12 -1.37
N ARG A 489 7.10 -28.08 -0.55
CA ARG A 489 6.23 -28.89 0.31
C ARG A 489 5.49 -28.08 1.36
N VAL A 490 6.14 -27.11 1.98
CA VAL A 490 5.47 -26.20 2.93
C VAL A 490 4.32 -25.48 2.24
N ASN A 491 4.53 -24.96 1.02
CA ASN A 491 3.47 -24.27 0.27
C ASN A 491 2.34 -25.21 -0.15
N ILE A 492 2.65 -26.47 -0.52
CA ILE A 492 1.63 -27.50 -0.78
C ILE A 492 0.81 -27.75 0.49
N GLY A 493 1.47 -27.92 1.64
CA GLY A 493 0.82 -28.13 2.92
C GLY A 493 -0.13 -27.00 3.28
N ASP A 494 0.26 -25.76 3.06
CA ASP A 494 -0.59 -24.59 3.26
C ASP A 494 -1.85 -24.61 2.38
N MET A 495 -1.74 -25.00 1.12
CA MET A 495 -2.91 -25.15 0.24
C MET A 495 -3.83 -26.28 0.68
N LEU A 496 -3.27 -27.40 1.15
CA LEU A 496 -4.05 -28.51 1.69
C LEU A 496 -4.77 -28.14 2.99
N LEU A 497 -4.15 -27.32 3.86
CA LEU A 497 -4.82 -26.74 5.04
C LEU A 497 -6.02 -25.88 4.65
N LEU A 498 -5.86 -24.99 3.66
CA LEU A 498 -6.97 -24.14 3.18
C LEU A 498 -8.12 -24.97 2.59
N GLN A 499 -7.81 -26.16 2.07
CA GLN A 499 -8.81 -27.10 1.55
C GLN A 499 -9.38 -28.05 2.64
N GLY A 500 -8.92 -27.93 3.90
CA GLY A 500 -9.34 -28.78 5.00
C GLY A 500 -8.73 -30.19 4.99
N ASN A 501 -7.74 -30.46 4.14
CA ASN A 501 -7.05 -31.75 4.11
C ASN A 501 -5.90 -31.77 5.11
N LEU A 502 -6.22 -32.01 6.38
CA LEU A 502 -5.25 -31.99 7.48
C LEU A 502 -4.19 -33.10 7.36
N ASP A 503 -4.59 -34.31 6.91
CA ASP A 503 -3.67 -35.45 6.78
C ASP A 503 -2.64 -35.19 5.68
N GLY A 504 -3.09 -34.67 4.55
CA GLY A 504 -2.20 -34.26 3.47
C GLY A 504 -1.25 -33.13 3.86
N ALA A 505 -1.76 -32.13 4.57
CA ALA A 505 -0.95 -31.01 5.06
C ALA A 505 0.15 -31.48 6.03
N GLU A 506 -0.22 -32.35 6.99
CA GLU A 506 0.74 -32.91 7.94
C GLU A 506 1.85 -33.68 7.25
N ALA A 507 1.50 -34.53 6.28
CA ALA A 507 2.48 -35.33 5.53
C ALA A 507 3.49 -34.43 4.80
N GLU A 508 3.02 -33.34 4.17
CA GLU A 508 3.91 -32.42 3.48
C GLU A 508 4.79 -31.61 4.45
N PHE A 509 4.25 -31.12 5.55
CA PHE A 509 5.03 -30.39 6.55
C PHE A 509 6.03 -31.29 7.28
N GLN A 510 5.69 -32.54 7.53
CA GLN A 510 6.61 -33.51 8.13
C GLN A 510 7.79 -33.81 7.19
N ALA A 511 7.51 -34.02 5.91
CA ALA A 511 8.56 -34.26 4.92
C ALA A 511 9.45 -33.03 4.70
N ALA A 512 8.88 -31.83 4.78
CA ALA A 512 9.65 -30.59 4.76
C ALA A 512 10.58 -30.48 5.99
N LEU A 513 10.03 -30.75 7.18
CA LEU A 513 10.81 -30.72 8.43
C LEU A 513 12.02 -31.65 8.39
N GLU A 514 11.86 -32.87 7.87
CA GLU A 514 12.96 -33.85 7.76
C GLU A 514 14.13 -33.30 6.94
N VAL A 515 13.83 -32.58 5.85
CA VAL A 515 14.84 -31.93 5.01
C VAL A 515 15.46 -30.72 5.74
N ASP A 516 14.62 -29.88 6.37
CA ASP A 516 15.07 -28.69 7.07
C ASP A 516 16.00 -29.04 8.25
N GLU A 517 15.71 -30.14 8.97
CA GLU A 517 16.56 -30.63 10.06
C GLU A 517 17.93 -31.11 9.53
N VAL A 518 17.97 -31.79 8.38
CA VAL A 518 19.21 -32.20 7.73
C VAL A 518 20.06 -31.00 7.33
N LEU A 519 19.44 -29.97 6.76
CA LEU A 519 20.12 -28.75 6.37
C LEU A 519 20.62 -27.96 7.60
N ALA A 520 19.77 -27.83 8.62
CA ALA A 520 20.10 -27.11 9.84
C ALA A 520 21.20 -27.77 10.69
N ALA A 521 21.36 -29.08 10.57
CA ALA A 521 22.40 -29.84 11.27
C ALA A 521 23.81 -29.68 10.67
N ARG A 522 23.96 -29.08 9.48
CA ARG A 522 25.27 -28.84 8.86
C ARG A 522 26.09 -27.83 9.66
N ALA A 523 27.37 -27.98 9.70
CA ALA A 523 28.26 -27.08 10.44
C ALA A 523 28.28 -25.65 9.90
N ASP A 524 28.01 -25.48 8.63
CA ASP A 524 27.95 -24.22 7.88
C ASP A 524 26.52 -23.69 7.71
N ALA A 525 25.52 -24.24 8.42
CA ALA A 525 24.12 -23.91 8.25
C ALA A 525 23.87 -22.40 8.48
N PRO A 526 23.48 -21.63 7.45
CA PRO A 526 23.12 -20.24 7.60
C PRO A 526 21.83 -20.09 8.42
N LEU A 527 21.59 -18.89 8.94
CA LEU A 527 20.40 -18.57 9.73
C LEU A 527 19.11 -19.04 9.03
N LYS A 528 18.98 -18.84 7.70
CA LYS A 528 17.80 -19.18 6.91
C LYS A 528 17.40 -20.65 7.01
N TRP A 529 18.36 -21.59 6.96
CA TRP A 529 18.06 -23.03 7.05
C TRP A 529 17.57 -23.45 8.44
N ARG A 530 18.13 -22.85 9.46
CA ARG A 530 17.71 -23.11 10.84
C ARG A 530 16.34 -22.47 11.13
N HIS A 531 16.04 -21.34 10.47
CA HIS A 531 14.72 -20.70 10.56
C HIS A 531 13.65 -21.52 9.83
N ASP A 532 13.99 -22.20 8.72
CA ASP A 532 13.05 -23.07 8.00
C ASP A 532 12.53 -24.20 8.91
N VAL A 533 13.36 -24.76 9.82
CA VAL A 533 12.93 -25.71 10.86
C VAL A 533 11.84 -25.11 11.76
N VAL A 534 11.97 -23.83 12.13
CA VAL A 534 10.95 -23.15 12.96
C VAL A 534 9.62 -23.06 12.21
N VAL A 535 9.68 -22.74 10.93
CA VAL A 535 8.49 -22.67 10.07
C VAL A 535 7.80 -24.03 10.01
N SER A 536 8.51 -25.07 9.66
CA SER A 536 7.95 -26.44 9.53
C SER A 536 7.40 -26.97 10.86
N GLN A 537 8.08 -26.73 11.97
CA GLN A 537 7.56 -27.08 13.31
C GLN A 537 6.28 -26.31 13.65
N SER A 538 6.24 -25.02 13.32
CA SER A 538 5.06 -24.18 13.55
C SER A 538 3.85 -24.68 12.74
N LYS A 539 4.05 -25.01 11.47
CA LYS A 539 2.99 -25.58 10.60
C LYS A 539 2.44 -26.90 11.11
N LEU A 540 3.29 -27.79 11.58
CA LEU A 540 2.85 -29.03 12.23
C LEU A 540 2.10 -28.75 13.55
N GLY A 541 2.50 -27.74 14.28
CA GLY A 541 1.78 -27.27 15.46
C GLY A 541 0.39 -26.75 15.12
N ASP A 542 0.24 -26.00 14.03
CA ASP A 542 -1.05 -25.49 13.56
C ASP A 542 -1.99 -26.65 13.15
N VAL A 543 -1.48 -27.69 12.46
CA VAL A 543 -2.26 -28.91 12.14
C VAL A 543 -2.73 -29.62 13.40
N ALA A 544 -1.84 -29.82 14.37
CA ALA A 544 -2.18 -30.47 15.65
C ALA A 544 -3.24 -29.68 16.42
N GLN A 545 -3.14 -28.35 16.44
CA GLN A 545 -4.14 -27.48 17.04
C GLN A 545 -5.52 -27.63 16.36
N LEU A 546 -5.56 -27.63 15.01
CA LEU A 546 -6.81 -27.81 14.25
C LEU A 546 -7.46 -29.17 14.52
N ARG A 547 -6.67 -30.21 14.79
CA ARG A 547 -7.15 -31.52 15.22
C ARG A 547 -7.60 -31.55 16.70
N GLY A 548 -7.35 -30.49 17.46
CA GLY A 548 -7.60 -30.40 18.88
C GLY A 548 -6.54 -31.12 19.75
N ASP A 549 -5.43 -31.57 19.17
CA ASP A 549 -4.30 -32.14 19.94
C ASP A 549 -3.38 -31.00 20.42
N LEU A 550 -3.83 -30.32 21.48
CA LEU A 550 -3.11 -29.22 22.08
C LEU A 550 -1.74 -29.63 22.67
N ALA A 551 -1.62 -30.90 23.10
CA ALA A 551 -0.37 -31.43 23.65
C ALA A 551 0.69 -31.52 22.54
N GLN A 552 0.35 -32.10 21.40
CA GLN A 552 1.25 -32.18 20.24
C GLN A 552 1.55 -30.80 19.66
N ALA A 553 0.54 -29.91 19.58
CA ALA A 553 0.74 -28.52 19.15
C ALA A 553 1.78 -27.81 20.02
N LEU A 554 1.69 -27.94 21.33
CA LEU A 554 2.67 -27.36 22.26
C LEU A 554 4.09 -27.94 22.07
N VAL A 555 4.21 -29.25 21.88
CA VAL A 555 5.51 -29.91 21.62
C VAL A 555 6.15 -29.31 20.36
N ARG A 556 5.40 -29.19 19.27
CA ARG A 556 5.89 -28.66 17.99
C ARG A 556 6.29 -27.18 18.11
N GLN A 557 5.47 -26.34 18.71
CA GLN A 557 5.78 -24.92 18.92
C GLN A 557 6.98 -24.72 19.85
N GLN A 558 7.13 -25.57 20.90
CA GLN A 558 8.29 -25.51 21.79
C GLN A 558 9.59 -25.91 21.09
N ALA A 559 9.56 -26.85 20.15
CA ALA A 559 10.72 -27.22 19.34
C ALA A 559 11.19 -26.01 18.49
N GLY A 560 10.28 -25.34 17.81
CA GLY A 560 10.58 -24.11 17.07
C GLY A 560 11.13 -22.98 17.96
N LEU A 561 10.51 -22.79 19.16
CA LEU A 561 10.95 -21.80 20.13
C LEU A 561 12.41 -22.06 20.60
N ALA A 562 12.79 -23.31 20.78
CA ALA A 562 14.15 -23.66 21.19
C ALA A 562 15.20 -23.21 20.15
N VAL A 563 14.89 -23.42 18.86
CA VAL A 563 15.72 -22.96 17.76
C VAL A 563 15.82 -21.42 17.72
N LEU A 564 14.68 -20.71 17.83
CA LEU A 564 14.67 -19.25 17.84
C LEU A 564 15.48 -18.65 18.99
N ARG A 565 15.39 -19.22 20.18
CA ARG A 565 16.17 -18.79 21.34
C ARG A 565 17.67 -18.90 21.10
N GLN A 566 18.10 -19.97 20.43
CA GLN A 566 19.50 -20.15 20.05
C GLN A 566 19.91 -19.14 18.97
N LEU A 567 19.07 -18.93 17.93
CA LEU A 567 19.34 -17.94 16.87
C LEU A 567 19.48 -16.51 17.43
N VAL A 568 18.65 -16.12 18.40
CA VAL A 568 18.75 -14.80 19.05
C VAL A 568 20.09 -14.63 19.79
N ILE A 569 20.61 -15.70 20.39
CA ILE A 569 21.94 -15.67 21.08
C ILE A 569 23.07 -15.53 20.05
N GLU A 570 23.00 -16.29 18.97
CA GLU A 570 24.04 -16.31 17.94
C GLU A 570 24.02 -15.06 17.04
N TYR A 571 22.83 -14.51 16.78
CA TYR A 571 22.64 -13.34 15.94
C TYR A 571 22.00 -12.15 16.71
N PRO A 572 22.70 -11.59 17.69
CA PRO A 572 22.12 -10.57 18.59
C PRO A 572 21.81 -9.22 17.91
N ALA A 573 22.29 -8.99 16.68
CA ALA A 573 21.98 -7.79 15.90
C ALA A 573 20.72 -7.92 15.05
N ARG A 574 20.16 -9.15 14.88
CA ARG A 574 18.99 -9.43 14.04
C ARG A 574 17.70 -9.22 14.83
N ASP A 575 17.07 -8.05 14.58
CA ASP A 575 15.82 -7.67 15.25
C ASP A 575 14.62 -8.45 14.71
N ASP A 576 14.66 -8.92 13.46
CA ASP A 576 13.69 -9.81 12.84
C ASP A 576 13.59 -11.15 13.59
N VAL A 577 14.71 -11.80 13.90
CA VAL A 577 14.72 -13.05 14.67
C VAL A 577 14.13 -12.87 16.08
N ARG A 578 14.33 -11.69 16.69
CA ARG A 578 13.65 -11.36 17.96
C ARG A 578 12.16 -11.17 17.79
N GLY A 579 11.72 -10.59 16.66
CA GLY A 579 10.32 -10.50 16.29
C GLY A 579 9.66 -11.88 16.20
N ASP A 580 10.32 -12.82 15.48
CA ASP A 580 9.86 -14.21 15.33
C ASP A 580 9.82 -14.94 16.68
N LEU A 581 10.80 -14.70 17.55
CA LEU A 581 10.77 -15.23 18.92
C LEU A 581 9.56 -14.73 19.69
N GLY A 582 9.21 -13.45 19.58
CA GLY A 582 8.00 -12.88 20.20
C GLY A 582 6.72 -13.51 19.68
N LEU A 583 6.60 -13.74 18.37
CA LEU A 583 5.46 -14.42 17.75
C LEU A 583 5.35 -15.88 18.20
N SER A 584 6.46 -16.61 18.29
CA SER A 584 6.47 -18.00 18.76
C SER A 584 6.04 -18.10 20.23
N LEU A 585 6.48 -17.15 21.08
CA LEU A 585 6.04 -17.06 22.47
C LEU A 585 4.53 -16.79 22.58
N ASP A 586 3.99 -15.91 21.74
CA ASP A 586 2.54 -15.64 21.69
C ASP A 586 1.76 -16.90 21.31
N ARG A 587 2.18 -17.64 20.28
CA ARG A 587 1.53 -18.90 19.88
C ARG A 587 1.51 -19.94 21.01
N ILE A 588 2.63 -20.11 21.71
CA ILE A 588 2.71 -21.02 22.85
C ILE A 588 1.83 -20.52 24.00
N GLY A 589 1.77 -19.21 24.23
CA GLY A 589 0.88 -18.62 25.23
C GLY A 589 -0.59 -18.92 24.92
N ASP A 590 -1.02 -18.73 23.67
CA ASP A 590 -2.38 -19.03 23.23
C ASP A 590 -2.71 -20.51 23.40
N LEU A 591 -1.82 -21.42 22.99
CA LEU A 591 -2.00 -22.87 23.17
C LEU A 591 -2.10 -23.26 24.64
N ARG A 592 -1.26 -22.69 25.52
CA ARG A 592 -1.33 -22.93 26.96
C ARG A 592 -2.66 -22.45 27.56
N LYS A 593 -3.14 -21.29 27.13
CA LYS A 593 -4.44 -20.77 27.55
C LYS A 593 -5.56 -21.73 27.13
N LEU A 594 -5.55 -22.20 25.88
CA LEU A 594 -6.50 -23.20 25.36
C LEU A 594 -6.41 -24.54 26.12
N ALA A 595 -5.21 -24.96 26.51
CA ALA A 595 -4.97 -26.16 27.27
C ALA A 595 -5.33 -26.00 28.78
N GLY A 596 -5.89 -24.86 29.21
CA GLY A 596 -6.27 -24.60 30.60
C GLY A 596 -5.10 -24.24 31.54
N ASP A 597 -3.95 -23.81 30.96
CA ASP A 597 -2.81 -23.26 31.71
C ASP A 597 -2.65 -21.74 31.48
N PRO A 598 -3.57 -20.92 32.02
CA PRO A 598 -3.48 -19.48 31.86
C PRO A 598 -2.24 -18.85 32.57
N ARG A 599 -1.74 -19.49 33.64
CA ARG A 599 -0.53 -19.01 34.30
C ARG A 599 0.72 -19.24 33.46
N GLY A 600 0.83 -20.38 32.80
CA GLY A 600 1.89 -20.67 31.85
C GLY A 600 1.80 -19.79 30.60
N ALA A 601 0.59 -19.47 30.12
CA ALA A 601 0.38 -18.49 29.05
C ALA A 601 0.93 -17.10 29.44
N LEU A 602 0.64 -16.65 30.67
CA LEU A 602 1.09 -15.36 31.16
C LEU A 602 2.63 -15.24 31.19
N VAL A 603 3.35 -16.34 31.49
CA VAL A 603 4.82 -16.35 31.42
C VAL A 603 5.30 -16.09 30.00
N MET A 604 4.71 -16.76 29.00
CA MET A 604 5.08 -16.60 27.58
C MET A 604 4.79 -15.18 27.08
N PHE A 605 3.60 -14.65 27.34
CA PHE A 605 3.22 -13.31 26.93
C PHE A 605 4.06 -12.22 27.62
N ASN A 606 4.47 -12.39 28.86
CA ASN A 606 5.37 -11.44 29.52
C ASN A 606 6.78 -11.50 28.93
N GLU A 607 7.28 -12.66 28.52
CA GLU A 607 8.56 -12.78 27.81
C GLU A 607 8.48 -12.08 26.44
N ALA A 608 7.40 -12.27 25.68
CA ALA A 608 7.16 -11.57 24.42
C ALA A 608 7.05 -10.05 24.61
N LEU A 609 6.35 -9.60 25.64
CA LEU A 609 6.23 -8.20 26.04
C LEU A 609 7.61 -7.57 26.28
N ALA A 610 8.46 -8.25 27.07
CA ALA A 610 9.81 -7.75 27.38
C ALA A 610 10.68 -7.61 26.11
N LEU A 611 10.58 -8.57 25.19
CA LEU A 611 11.29 -8.50 23.90
C LEU A 611 10.82 -7.31 23.06
N ARG A 612 9.51 -7.10 22.93
CA ARG A 612 8.96 -5.96 22.17
C ARG A 612 9.30 -4.62 22.80
N GLN A 613 9.30 -4.53 24.14
CA GLN A 613 9.75 -3.35 24.85
C GLN A 613 11.24 -3.05 24.57
N ALA A 614 12.10 -4.06 24.55
CA ALA A 614 13.51 -3.91 24.23
C ALA A 614 13.72 -3.47 22.76
N LEU A 615 12.98 -4.03 21.81
CA LEU A 615 13.02 -3.63 20.41
C LEU A 615 12.56 -2.17 20.23
N LEU A 616 11.46 -1.80 20.87
CA LEU A 616 10.94 -0.43 20.81
C LEU A 616 11.90 0.57 21.45
N ALA A 617 12.56 0.22 22.57
CA ALA A 617 13.56 1.08 23.22
C ALA A 617 14.76 1.34 22.30
N LYS A 618 15.17 0.35 21.49
CA LYS A 618 16.22 0.47 20.48
C LYS A 618 15.80 1.32 19.28
N SER A 619 14.53 1.24 18.89
CA SER A 619 13.96 1.92 17.72
C SER A 619 12.67 2.66 18.07
N PRO A 620 12.72 3.78 18.84
CA PRO A 620 11.54 4.44 19.38
C PRO A 620 10.61 5.07 18.33
N ALA A 621 11.08 5.27 17.11
CA ALA A 621 10.29 5.87 16.03
C ALA A 621 9.38 4.87 15.31
N ARG A 622 9.57 3.57 15.51
CA ARG A 622 8.84 2.50 14.81
C ARG A 622 7.45 2.28 15.41
N ASP A 623 6.43 2.66 14.67
CA ASP A 623 5.03 2.55 15.07
C ASP A 623 4.51 1.11 14.99
N ASP A 624 5.03 0.28 14.09
CA ASP A 624 4.75 -1.14 14.00
C ASP A 624 5.10 -1.86 15.32
N LEU A 625 6.27 -1.57 15.90
CA LEU A 625 6.65 -2.12 17.21
C LEU A 625 5.75 -1.64 18.36
N ARG A 626 5.18 -0.43 18.26
CA ARG A 626 4.16 0.03 19.21
C ARG A 626 2.85 -0.75 19.07
N GLY A 627 2.46 -1.06 17.83
CA GLY A 627 1.32 -1.93 17.55
C GLY A 627 1.52 -3.34 18.12
N ASP A 628 2.70 -3.93 17.91
CA ASP A 628 3.05 -5.24 18.48
C ASP A 628 3.05 -5.24 20.02
N LEU A 629 3.47 -4.13 20.62
CA LEU A 629 3.42 -3.94 22.08
C LEU A 629 1.98 -3.88 22.57
N ALA A 630 1.07 -3.24 21.83
CA ALA A 630 -0.35 -3.21 22.16
C ALA A 630 -0.95 -4.62 22.16
N ILE A 631 -0.62 -5.47 21.16
CA ILE A 631 -1.03 -6.87 21.09
C ILE A 631 -0.55 -7.65 22.33
N SER A 632 0.66 -7.38 22.83
CA SER A 632 1.13 -8.03 24.06
C SER A 632 0.27 -7.67 25.28
N PHE A 633 -0.14 -6.40 25.41
CA PHE A 633 -1.03 -5.99 26.50
C PHE A 633 -2.42 -6.62 26.36
N ASP A 634 -2.95 -6.71 25.15
CA ASP A 634 -4.19 -7.39 24.83
C ASP A 634 -4.19 -8.85 25.33
N LYS A 635 -3.19 -9.63 24.87
CA LYS A 635 -3.07 -11.04 25.25
C LYS A 635 -2.93 -11.25 26.76
N ILE A 636 -2.14 -10.43 27.43
CA ILE A 636 -1.95 -10.48 28.89
C ILE A 636 -3.26 -10.11 29.60
N GLY A 637 -3.98 -9.11 29.10
CA GLY A 637 -5.30 -8.72 29.62
C GLY A 637 -6.31 -9.85 29.54
N ASP A 638 -6.37 -10.55 28.43
CA ASP A 638 -7.22 -11.73 28.23
C ASP A 638 -6.93 -12.84 29.22
N VAL A 639 -5.64 -13.09 29.49
CA VAL A 639 -5.27 -14.10 30.50
C VAL A 639 -5.76 -13.69 31.89
N PHE A 640 -5.65 -12.42 32.26
CA PHE A 640 -6.17 -11.96 33.56
C PHE A 640 -7.70 -12.09 33.67
N LEU A 641 -8.45 -11.88 32.56
CA LEU A 641 -9.89 -12.19 32.58
C LEU A 641 -10.14 -13.67 32.75
N THR A 642 -9.39 -14.54 32.12
CA THR A 642 -9.47 -15.99 32.29
C THR A 642 -9.16 -16.41 33.74
N LEU A 643 -8.23 -15.72 34.40
CA LEU A 643 -7.88 -15.93 35.81
C LEU A 643 -8.86 -15.27 36.80
N ALA A 644 -9.96 -14.71 36.31
CA ALA A 644 -10.95 -13.98 37.11
C ALA A 644 -10.33 -12.77 37.86
N ASP A 645 -9.29 -12.12 37.28
CA ASP A 645 -8.72 -10.88 37.78
C ASP A 645 -9.01 -9.69 36.83
N PRO A 646 -10.24 -9.19 36.79
CA PRO A 646 -10.61 -8.07 35.92
C PRO A 646 -9.92 -6.76 36.30
N LYS A 647 -9.36 -6.62 37.51
CA LYS A 647 -8.59 -5.45 37.93
C LYS A 647 -7.25 -5.42 37.23
N ALA A 648 -6.56 -6.53 37.15
CA ALA A 648 -5.30 -6.63 36.42
C ALA A 648 -5.54 -6.50 34.89
N ALA A 649 -6.58 -7.16 34.38
CA ALA A 649 -6.98 -7.08 32.99
C ALA A 649 -7.21 -5.65 32.52
N GLN A 650 -8.00 -4.87 33.27
CA GLN A 650 -8.28 -3.47 32.90
C GLN A 650 -7.02 -2.60 32.80
N LEU A 651 -5.99 -2.87 33.63
CA LEU A 651 -4.72 -2.12 33.54
C LEU A 651 -4.01 -2.38 32.23
N ARG A 652 -4.05 -3.61 31.75
CA ARG A 652 -3.44 -4.02 30.48
C ARG A 652 -4.19 -3.44 29.28
N PHE A 653 -5.50 -3.57 29.25
CA PHE A 653 -6.33 -2.99 28.19
C PHE A 653 -6.27 -1.46 28.14
N LYS A 654 -6.12 -0.77 29.28
CA LYS A 654 -5.86 0.68 29.28
C LYS A 654 -4.51 1.04 28.68
N ALA A 655 -3.48 0.25 28.95
CA ALA A 655 -2.15 0.46 28.35
C ALA A 655 -2.18 0.23 26.82
N GLU A 656 -2.83 -0.83 26.37
CA GLU A 656 -3.11 -1.13 24.96
C GLU A 656 -3.82 0.05 24.30
N ILE A 657 -4.99 0.44 24.82
CA ILE A 657 -5.80 1.54 24.27
C ILE A 657 -5.00 2.83 24.19
N SER A 658 -4.24 3.18 25.24
CA SER A 658 -3.42 4.40 25.23
C SER A 658 -2.32 4.41 24.15
N LEU A 659 -1.79 3.25 23.76
CA LEU A 659 -0.87 3.13 22.64
C LEU A 659 -1.62 3.29 21.31
N LEU A 660 -2.72 2.54 21.15
CA LEU A 660 -3.50 2.53 19.91
C LEU A 660 -4.16 3.88 19.62
N GLU A 661 -4.68 4.58 20.63
CA GLU A 661 -5.21 5.95 20.46
C GLU A 661 -4.15 6.90 19.89
N LYS A 662 -2.89 6.80 20.35
CA LYS A 662 -1.78 7.61 19.82
C LYS A 662 -1.42 7.23 18.39
N LEU A 663 -1.42 5.94 18.08
CA LEU A 663 -1.15 5.44 16.72
C LEU A 663 -2.25 5.88 15.74
N VAL A 664 -3.51 5.73 16.13
CA VAL A 664 -4.67 6.17 15.32
C VAL A 664 -4.71 7.69 15.17
N ALA A 665 -4.34 8.45 16.21
CA ALA A 665 -4.26 9.91 16.13
C ALA A 665 -3.13 10.38 15.19
N LYS A 666 -2.03 9.62 15.10
CA LYS A 666 -0.90 9.90 14.22
C LYS A 666 -1.23 9.55 12.77
N ASP A 667 -1.92 8.45 12.55
CA ASP A 667 -2.31 7.95 11.23
C ASP A 667 -3.70 7.31 11.29
N ALA A 668 -4.70 8.13 11.01
CA ALA A 668 -6.10 7.69 10.96
C ALA A 668 -6.41 6.82 9.72
N GLY A 669 -5.50 6.68 8.76
CA GLY A 669 -5.65 5.80 7.60
C GLY A 669 -5.36 4.32 7.94
N GLN A 670 -4.66 4.04 9.02
CA GLN A 670 -4.30 2.69 9.43
C GLN A 670 -5.47 1.94 10.08
N THR A 671 -6.28 1.33 9.25
CA THR A 671 -7.50 0.59 9.66
C THR A 671 -7.22 -0.56 10.63
N ARG A 672 -6.02 -1.19 10.56
CA ARG A 672 -5.59 -2.21 11.51
C ARG A 672 -5.60 -1.66 12.93
N TRP A 673 -4.96 -0.51 13.19
CA TRP A 673 -4.92 0.09 14.52
C TRP A 673 -6.29 0.54 15.02
N GLN A 674 -7.16 1.00 14.11
CA GLN A 674 -8.54 1.33 14.47
C GLN A 674 -9.33 0.08 14.88
N ASN A 675 -9.16 -1.04 14.16
CA ASN A 675 -9.79 -2.31 14.50
C ASN A 675 -9.27 -2.85 15.84
N ASP A 676 -7.95 -2.80 16.06
CA ASP A 676 -7.34 -3.22 17.31
C ASP A 676 -7.80 -2.33 18.49
N LEU A 677 -7.91 -1.01 18.28
CA LEU A 677 -8.46 -0.07 19.26
C LEU A 677 -9.92 -0.40 19.61
N ALA A 678 -10.73 -0.71 18.61
CA ALA A 678 -12.12 -1.12 18.84
C ALA A 678 -12.20 -2.43 19.65
N MET A 679 -11.28 -3.38 19.38
CA MET A 679 -11.17 -4.61 20.17
C MET A 679 -10.75 -4.33 21.61
N GLY A 680 -9.75 -3.47 21.82
CA GLY A 680 -9.31 -3.03 23.14
C GLY A 680 -10.45 -2.39 23.95
N TYR A 681 -11.29 -1.56 23.33
CA TYR A 681 -12.49 -1.03 24.00
C TYR A 681 -13.47 -2.12 24.39
N VAL A 682 -13.73 -3.13 23.55
CA VAL A 682 -14.60 -4.26 23.89
C VAL A 682 -14.05 -5.00 25.11
N LYS A 683 -12.78 -5.36 25.10
CA LYS A 683 -12.15 -6.11 26.19
C LYS A 683 -12.07 -5.33 27.51
N LEU A 684 -11.79 -4.01 27.43
CA LEU A 684 -11.89 -3.15 28.59
C LEU A 684 -13.34 -3.06 29.12
N GLY A 685 -14.32 -3.06 28.22
CA GLY A 685 -15.75 -3.14 28.55
C GLY A 685 -16.09 -4.43 29.28
N ASP A 686 -15.61 -5.58 28.78
CA ASP A 686 -15.78 -6.88 29.44
C ASP A 686 -15.17 -6.87 30.85
N ALA A 687 -13.96 -6.29 31.01
CA ALA A 687 -13.35 -6.16 32.34
C ALA A 687 -14.15 -5.22 33.26
N ARG A 688 -14.72 -4.14 32.76
CA ARG A 688 -15.57 -3.22 33.51
C ARG A 688 -16.90 -3.87 33.92
N ALA A 689 -17.51 -4.62 33.03
CA ALA A 689 -18.71 -5.39 33.33
C ALA A 689 -18.46 -6.42 34.44
N ALA A 690 -17.31 -7.12 34.39
CA ALA A 690 -16.90 -8.07 35.43
C ALA A 690 -16.60 -7.39 36.78
N LEU A 691 -16.23 -6.11 36.77
CA LEU A 691 -16.03 -5.29 37.99
C LEU A 691 -17.34 -4.66 38.54
N GLY A 692 -18.49 -4.96 37.92
CA GLY A 692 -19.78 -4.43 38.36
C GLY A 692 -20.01 -2.94 37.91
N ALA A 693 -19.35 -2.49 36.84
CA ALA A 693 -19.50 -1.16 36.27
C ALA A 693 -20.16 -1.20 34.86
N PRO A 694 -21.46 -1.61 34.77
CA PRO A 694 -22.13 -1.83 33.48
C PRO A 694 -22.30 -0.56 32.66
N SER A 695 -22.46 0.60 33.28
CA SER A 695 -22.56 1.86 32.54
C SER A 695 -21.27 2.22 31.81
N GLU A 696 -20.11 2.04 32.46
CA GLU A 696 -18.80 2.26 31.83
C GLU A 696 -18.53 1.21 30.73
N ALA A 697 -18.98 -0.03 30.92
CA ALA A 697 -18.88 -1.05 29.89
C ALA A 697 -19.70 -0.68 28.65
N ALA A 698 -20.93 -0.17 28.85
CA ALA A 698 -21.79 0.30 27.75
C ALA A 698 -21.12 1.41 26.93
N GLU A 699 -20.52 2.39 27.60
CA GLU A 699 -19.79 3.48 26.94
C GLU A 699 -18.63 2.97 26.07
N LEU A 700 -17.88 1.99 26.59
CA LEU A 700 -16.75 1.38 25.89
C LEU A 700 -17.21 0.56 24.68
N TYR A 701 -18.27 -0.24 24.83
CA TYR A 701 -18.85 -0.97 23.70
C TYR A 701 -19.44 -0.03 22.63
N ALA A 702 -20.00 1.12 23.06
CA ALA A 702 -20.49 2.12 22.12
C ALA A 702 -19.33 2.76 21.32
N LYS A 703 -18.20 3.07 21.96
CA LYS A 703 -16.99 3.54 21.27
C LYS A 703 -16.47 2.50 20.28
N ALA A 704 -16.44 1.24 20.67
CA ALA A 704 -16.04 0.15 19.78
C ALA A 704 -16.99 0.03 18.58
N LEU A 705 -18.29 0.14 18.80
CA LEU A 705 -19.30 0.08 17.76
C LEU A 705 -19.14 1.25 16.78
N ASP A 706 -18.92 2.48 17.26
CA ASP A 706 -18.72 3.66 16.43
C ASP A 706 -17.50 3.49 15.50
N LEU A 707 -16.36 3.04 16.03
CA LEU A 707 -15.17 2.76 15.22
C LEU A 707 -15.42 1.67 14.17
N ARG A 708 -16.05 0.57 14.56
CA ARG A 708 -16.37 -0.55 13.66
C ARG A 708 -17.35 -0.15 12.57
N GLN A 709 -18.34 0.69 12.89
CA GLN A 709 -19.27 1.23 11.90
C GLN A 709 -18.54 2.14 10.89
N LYS A 710 -17.60 2.98 11.35
CA LYS A 710 -16.78 3.80 10.46
C LYS A 710 -15.95 2.93 9.52
N LEU A 711 -15.32 1.87 10.01
CA LEU A 711 -14.58 0.93 9.18
C LEU A 711 -15.49 0.23 8.16
N ALA A 712 -16.66 -0.24 8.59
CA ALA A 712 -17.62 -0.90 7.70
C ALA A 712 -18.22 0.03 6.63
N VAL A 713 -18.24 1.34 6.87
CA VAL A 713 -18.63 2.35 5.86
C VAL A 713 -17.49 2.59 4.85
N LEU A 714 -16.22 2.51 5.27
CA LEU A 714 -15.06 2.66 4.38
C LEU A 714 -15.00 1.53 3.33
N ASP A 715 -15.38 0.31 3.73
CA ASP A 715 -15.44 -0.83 2.83
C ASP A 715 -16.66 -1.69 3.19
N PRO A 716 -17.82 -1.41 2.58
CA PRO A 716 -19.06 -2.16 2.83
C PRO A 716 -19.00 -3.63 2.40
N GLU A 717 -18.10 -3.99 1.50
CA GLU A 717 -17.90 -5.37 1.02
C GLU A 717 -17.02 -6.19 1.98
N ASN A 718 -16.35 -5.55 2.94
CA ASN A 718 -15.49 -6.20 3.91
C ASN A 718 -16.31 -6.96 4.97
N ALA A 719 -16.46 -8.25 4.74
CA ALA A 719 -17.25 -9.12 5.59
C ALA A 719 -16.77 -9.17 7.06
N ASP A 720 -15.46 -9.04 7.30
CA ASP A 720 -14.89 -9.09 8.65
C ASP A 720 -15.22 -7.82 9.43
N TRP A 721 -15.25 -6.66 8.76
CA TRP A 721 -15.68 -5.42 9.41
C TRP A 721 -17.19 -5.41 9.69
N GLN A 722 -18.00 -5.91 8.77
CA GLN A 722 -19.43 -6.10 9.00
C GLN A 722 -19.68 -7.08 10.19
N ARG A 723 -18.97 -8.21 10.22
CA ARG A 723 -18.99 -9.16 11.33
C ARG A 723 -18.63 -8.50 12.67
N SER A 724 -17.60 -7.65 12.67
CA SER A 724 -17.17 -6.92 13.86
C SER A 724 -18.25 -5.96 14.38
N VAL A 725 -19.04 -5.33 13.50
CA VAL A 725 -20.21 -4.53 13.90
C VAL A 725 -21.26 -5.41 14.57
N ALA A 726 -21.59 -6.57 14.01
CA ALA A 726 -22.55 -7.50 14.60
C ALA A 726 -22.12 -7.92 16.01
N LEU A 727 -20.85 -8.30 16.20
CA LEU A 727 -20.30 -8.67 17.50
C LEU A 727 -20.39 -7.53 18.53
N ALA A 728 -20.17 -6.27 18.12
CA ALA A 728 -20.32 -5.11 19.02
C ALA A 728 -21.78 -4.87 19.42
N GLN A 729 -22.72 -5.05 18.48
CA GLN A 729 -24.15 -4.99 18.77
C GLN A 729 -24.55 -6.09 19.78
N SER A 730 -24.04 -7.31 19.59
CA SER A 730 -24.34 -8.43 20.50
C SER A 730 -23.79 -8.17 21.91
N ARG A 731 -22.61 -7.55 22.08
CA ARG A 731 -22.08 -7.15 23.40
C ARG A 731 -22.97 -6.13 24.11
N LEU A 732 -23.47 -5.13 23.39
CA LEU A 732 -24.43 -4.16 23.96
C LEU A 732 -25.76 -4.85 24.29
N GLY A 733 -26.21 -5.78 23.48
CA GLY A 733 -27.38 -6.60 23.71
C GLY A 733 -27.25 -7.47 24.96
N ASP A 734 -26.12 -8.16 25.13
CA ASP A 734 -25.80 -8.97 26.31
C ASP A 734 -25.85 -8.14 27.60
N LEU A 735 -25.35 -6.90 27.56
CA LEU A 735 -25.38 -6.00 28.71
C LEU A 735 -26.79 -5.53 29.02
N ALA A 736 -27.57 -5.16 28.01
CA ALA A 736 -28.98 -4.78 28.17
C ALA A 736 -29.81 -5.95 28.72
N PHE A 737 -29.57 -7.16 28.21
CA PHE A 737 -30.23 -8.39 28.72
C PHE A 737 -29.94 -8.62 30.19
N LYS A 738 -28.68 -8.52 30.62
CA LYS A 738 -28.27 -8.67 32.03
C LYS A 738 -28.88 -7.58 32.92
N SER A 739 -29.13 -6.41 32.37
CA SER A 739 -29.79 -5.29 33.05
C SER A 739 -31.33 -5.39 33.02
N ALA A 740 -31.90 -6.49 32.51
CA ALA A 740 -33.31 -6.69 32.25
C ALA A 740 -33.99 -5.67 31.32
N ASP A 741 -33.20 -4.92 30.50
CA ASP A 741 -33.72 -4.11 29.42
C ASP A 741 -33.87 -4.96 28.16
N PHE A 742 -34.93 -5.77 28.16
CA PHE A 742 -35.20 -6.71 27.07
C PHE A 742 -35.58 -6.03 25.76
N ALA A 743 -36.08 -4.78 25.83
CA ALA A 743 -36.40 -4.01 24.60
C ALA A 743 -35.12 -3.58 23.87
N GLU A 744 -34.15 -3.05 24.60
CA GLU A 744 -32.84 -2.71 24.08
C GLU A 744 -32.07 -3.95 23.60
N ALA A 745 -32.10 -5.03 24.41
CA ALA A 745 -31.47 -6.29 24.06
C ALA A 745 -32.00 -6.84 22.72
N GLU A 746 -33.35 -6.88 22.54
CA GLU A 746 -33.96 -7.32 21.29
C GLU A 746 -33.54 -6.46 20.11
N ARG A 747 -33.51 -5.14 20.26
CA ARG A 747 -33.08 -4.21 19.19
C ARG A 747 -31.65 -4.48 18.76
N ARG A 748 -30.75 -4.67 19.72
CA ARG A 748 -29.32 -4.92 19.48
C ARG A 748 -29.07 -6.28 18.85
N PHE A 749 -29.67 -7.34 19.37
CA PHE A 749 -29.52 -8.67 18.81
C PHE A 749 -30.18 -8.79 17.41
N THR A 750 -31.27 -8.08 17.17
CA THR A 750 -31.87 -8.02 15.82
C THR A 750 -30.93 -7.33 14.83
N ALA A 751 -30.26 -6.26 15.25
CA ALA A 751 -29.26 -5.61 14.40
C ALA A 751 -28.08 -6.55 14.09
N ALA A 752 -27.60 -7.32 15.07
CA ALA A 752 -26.54 -8.33 14.86
C ALA A 752 -27.03 -9.44 13.92
N LEU A 753 -28.22 -10.01 14.17
CA LEU A 753 -28.80 -11.09 13.38
C LEU A 753 -28.94 -10.71 11.89
N ASN A 754 -29.39 -9.47 11.58
CA ASN A 754 -29.52 -9.01 10.22
C ASN A 754 -28.18 -9.05 9.47
N ILE A 755 -27.10 -8.65 10.13
CA ILE A 755 -25.76 -8.71 9.55
C ILE A 755 -25.31 -10.15 9.38
N SER A 756 -25.43 -10.98 10.41
CA SER A 756 -25.03 -12.40 10.39
C SER A 756 -25.77 -13.19 9.30
N GLN A 757 -27.07 -12.88 9.06
CA GLN A 757 -27.85 -13.47 7.96
C GLN A 757 -27.31 -13.10 6.59
N VAL A 758 -26.97 -11.83 6.37
CA VAL A 758 -26.39 -11.36 5.10
C VAL A 758 -25.05 -12.03 4.85
N LEU A 759 -24.18 -12.06 5.85
CA LEU A 759 -22.84 -12.65 5.74
C LEU A 759 -22.90 -14.17 5.51
N THR A 760 -23.78 -14.88 6.21
CA THR A 760 -23.95 -16.33 6.04
C THR A 760 -24.56 -16.66 4.66
N LYS A 761 -25.46 -15.84 4.15
CA LYS A 761 -26.02 -16.00 2.81
C LYS A 761 -24.98 -15.79 1.72
N ALA A 762 -24.05 -14.83 1.91
CA ALA A 762 -22.96 -14.56 0.98
C ALA A 762 -21.92 -15.69 0.93
N ASP A 763 -21.66 -16.34 2.08
CA ASP A 763 -20.73 -17.46 2.19
C ASP A 763 -21.27 -18.55 3.11
N PRO A 764 -22.15 -19.43 2.59
CA PRO A 764 -22.81 -20.47 3.39
C PRO A 764 -21.86 -21.56 3.92
N GLY A 765 -20.68 -21.68 3.35
CA GLY A 765 -19.63 -22.63 3.74
C GLY A 765 -18.82 -22.21 4.97
N ASN A 766 -18.90 -20.95 5.35
CA ASN A 766 -18.06 -20.38 6.40
C ASN A 766 -18.58 -20.71 7.79
N VAL A 767 -17.87 -21.57 8.47
CA VAL A 767 -18.23 -22.08 9.82
C VAL A 767 -18.37 -20.94 10.83
N ASN A 768 -17.49 -19.96 10.82
CA ASN A 768 -17.56 -18.85 11.77
C ASN A 768 -18.84 -18.01 11.61
N ARG A 769 -19.24 -17.77 10.34
CA ARG A 769 -20.48 -17.02 10.04
C ARG A 769 -21.73 -17.79 10.44
N GLN A 770 -21.72 -19.11 10.25
CA GLN A 770 -22.79 -19.99 10.72
C GLN A 770 -22.88 -20.00 12.24
N GLN A 771 -21.76 -20.04 12.96
CA GLN A 771 -21.72 -19.94 14.42
C GLN A 771 -22.26 -18.63 14.95
N ASP A 772 -21.88 -17.49 14.33
CA ASP A 772 -22.40 -16.18 14.71
C ASP A 772 -23.91 -16.12 14.53
N LEU A 773 -24.42 -16.59 13.38
CA LEU A 773 -25.85 -16.66 13.09
C LEU A 773 -26.61 -17.50 14.13
N ALA A 774 -26.10 -18.67 14.45
CA ALA A 774 -26.70 -19.53 15.48
C ALA A 774 -26.71 -18.84 16.85
N SER A 775 -25.63 -18.18 17.24
CA SER A 775 -25.52 -17.45 18.50
C SER A 775 -26.48 -16.27 18.60
N ASP A 776 -26.69 -15.53 17.52
CA ASP A 776 -27.60 -14.37 17.48
C ASP A 776 -29.06 -14.85 17.55
N LEU A 777 -29.40 -15.97 16.91
CA LEU A 777 -30.71 -16.63 17.05
C LEU A 777 -30.97 -17.07 18.48
N ASP A 778 -30.00 -17.71 19.13
CA ASP A 778 -30.09 -18.14 20.54
C ASP A 778 -30.34 -16.95 21.47
N ARG A 779 -29.60 -15.84 21.34
CA ARG A 779 -29.77 -14.63 22.15
C ARG A 779 -31.18 -14.04 22.00
N LEU A 780 -31.68 -13.98 20.77
CA LEU A 780 -33.05 -13.52 20.53
C LEU A 780 -34.06 -14.49 21.09
N GLY A 781 -33.80 -15.79 21.05
CA GLY A 781 -34.62 -16.81 21.73
C GLY A 781 -34.69 -16.58 23.25
N ASP A 782 -33.55 -16.30 23.89
CA ASP A 782 -33.50 -15.98 25.32
C ASP A 782 -34.32 -14.69 25.64
N VAL A 783 -34.21 -13.65 24.81
CA VAL A 783 -35.00 -12.41 24.96
C VAL A 783 -36.51 -12.69 24.81
N ALA A 784 -36.90 -13.46 23.78
CA ALA A 784 -38.30 -13.81 23.54
C ALA A 784 -38.90 -14.56 24.74
N LEU A 785 -38.14 -15.50 25.29
CA LEU A 785 -38.55 -16.25 26.49
C LEU A 785 -38.77 -15.33 27.70
N MET A 786 -37.83 -14.43 27.97
CA MET A 786 -37.91 -13.47 29.08
C MET A 786 -39.05 -12.44 28.90
N ARG A 787 -39.49 -12.20 27.68
CA ARG A 787 -40.64 -11.33 27.36
C ARG A 787 -41.97 -12.08 27.33
N GLY A 788 -41.97 -13.38 27.63
CA GLY A 788 -43.17 -14.20 27.71
C GLY A 788 -43.68 -14.70 26.35
N ASP A 789 -42.80 -14.78 25.31
CA ASP A 789 -43.13 -15.34 24.01
C ASP A 789 -42.37 -16.68 23.80
N PRO A 790 -42.79 -17.79 24.42
CA PRO A 790 -42.11 -19.06 24.31
C PRO A 790 -42.24 -19.68 22.90
N VAL A 791 -43.24 -19.32 22.14
CA VAL A 791 -43.44 -19.84 20.76
C VAL A 791 -42.35 -19.31 19.87
N ARG A 792 -42.12 -18.01 19.88
CA ARG A 792 -41.04 -17.35 19.12
C ARG A 792 -39.67 -17.82 19.62
N ALA A 793 -39.51 -17.99 20.95
CA ALA A 793 -38.26 -18.49 21.52
C ALA A 793 -37.92 -19.89 21.00
N GLN A 794 -38.91 -20.82 21.00
CA GLN A 794 -38.74 -22.17 20.47
C GLN A 794 -38.38 -22.16 18.98
N ASP A 795 -39.00 -21.31 18.18
CA ASP A 795 -38.72 -21.22 16.74
C ASP A 795 -37.28 -20.75 16.47
N LEU A 796 -36.82 -19.72 17.17
CA LEU A 796 -35.45 -19.20 17.05
C LEU A 796 -34.40 -20.24 17.47
N VAL A 797 -34.62 -20.94 18.59
CA VAL A 797 -33.71 -21.99 19.05
C VAL A 797 -33.69 -23.20 18.10
N ARG A 798 -34.84 -23.51 17.47
CA ARG A 798 -34.92 -24.58 16.45
C ARG A 798 -34.08 -24.21 15.21
N GLN A 799 -34.12 -22.95 14.78
CA GLN A 799 -33.29 -22.48 13.67
C GLN A 799 -31.80 -22.56 14.01
N SER A 800 -31.39 -22.14 15.21
CA SER A 800 -30.01 -22.27 15.72
C SER A 800 -29.56 -23.75 15.75
N TYR A 801 -30.38 -24.65 16.30
CA TYR A 801 -30.09 -26.08 16.32
C TYR A 801 -29.89 -26.68 14.94
N ALA A 802 -30.72 -26.30 13.95
CA ALA A 802 -30.59 -26.80 12.58
C ALA A 802 -29.21 -26.46 11.99
N ILE A 803 -28.73 -25.23 12.25
CA ILE A 803 -27.40 -24.75 11.79
C ILE A 803 -26.30 -25.55 12.48
N THR A 804 -26.32 -25.65 13.80
CA THR A 804 -25.26 -26.31 14.58
C THR A 804 -25.22 -27.82 14.34
N ALA A 805 -26.38 -28.47 14.14
CA ALA A 805 -26.45 -29.88 13.77
C ALA A 805 -25.84 -30.14 12.37
N GLU A 806 -26.13 -29.28 11.39
CA GLU A 806 -25.54 -29.39 10.07
C GLU A 806 -24.00 -29.16 10.12
N MET A 807 -23.52 -28.18 10.87
CA MET A 807 -22.07 -27.90 11.04
C MET A 807 -21.38 -29.12 11.69
N ALA A 808 -21.91 -29.67 12.74
CA ALA A 808 -21.34 -30.82 13.44
C ALA A 808 -21.37 -32.10 12.59
N ALA A 809 -22.42 -32.28 11.77
CA ALA A 809 -22.52 -33.42 10.85
C ALA A 809 -21.53 -33.31 9.69
N ARG A 810 -21.30 -32.09 9.19
CA ARG A 810 -20.36 -31.80 8.09
C ARG A 810 -18.90 -32.04 8.48
N ASP A 811 -18.54 -31.69 9.72
CA ASP A 811 -17.20 -31.90 10.28
C ASP A 811 -17.29 -32.48 11.70
N PRO A 812 -17.47 -33.81 11.86
CA PRO A 812 -17.54 -34.46 13.15
C PRO A 812 -16.26 -34.39 13.98
N GLY A 813 -15.14 -34.11 13.29
CA GLY A 813 -13.83 -33.93 13.91
C GLY A 813 -13.62 -32.55 14.56
N ASN A 814 -14.43 -31.58 14.27
CA ASN A 814 -14.28 -30.23 14.78
C ASN A 814 -14.92 -30.09 16.17
N VAL A 815 -14.08 -29.89 17.20
CA VAL A 815 -14.52 -29.79 18.59
C VAL A 815 -15.47 -28.63 18.82
N GLU A 816 -15.23 -27.46 18.21
CA GLU A 816 -16.08 -26.28 18.41
C GLU A 816 -17.47 -26.50 17.79
N ASN A 817 -17.55 -27.15 16.62
CA ASN A 817 -18.84 -27.52 16.03
C ASN A 817 -19.62 -28.48 16.92
N GLN A 818 -18.95 -29.48 17.50
CA GLN A 818 -19.55 -30.41 18.43
C GLN A 818 -20.02 -29.71 19.71
N MET A 819 -19.24 -28.76 20.22
CA MET A 819 -19.63 -27.98 21.41
C MET A 819 -20.80 -27.02 21.12
N SER A 820 -20.87 -26.44 19.95
CA SER A 820 -22.01 -25.63 19.50
C SER A 820 -23.28 -26.48 19.43
N LEU A 821 -23.17 -27.69 18.89
CA LEU A 821 -24.28 -28.64 18.88
C LEU A 821 -24.74 -29.03 20.33
N VAL A 822 -23.78 -29.29 21.22
CA VAL A 822 -24.11 -29.57 22.65
C VAL A 822 -24.91 -28.41 23.27
N ALA A 823 -24.48 -27.18 23.05
CA ALA A 823 -25.20 -26.00 23.56
C ALA A 823 -26.62 -25.89 23.00
N SER A 824 -26.79 -26.10 21.67
CA SER A 824 -28.11 -26.08 21.03
C SER A 824 -29.00 -27.24 21.47
N LEU A 825 -28.44 -28.45 21.70
CA LEU A 825 -29.20 -29.60 22.26
C LEU A 825 -29.73 -29.29 23.64
N VAL A 826 -28.92 -28.70 24.51
CA VAL A 826 -29.35 -28.33 25.87
C VAL A 826 -30.45 -27.26 25.83
N ARG A 827 -30.36 -26.29 24.94
CA ARG A 827 -31.41 -25.27 24.76
C ARG A 827 -32.70 -25.86 24.18
N MET A 828 -32.60 -26.74 23.19
CA MET A 828 -33.75 -27.40 22.59
C MET A 828 -34.50 -28.26 23.62
N ALA A 829 -33.78 -28.93 24.53
CA ALA A 829 -34.38 -29.76 25.64
C ALA A 829 -35.36 -28.97 26.50
N VAL A 830 -35.21 -27.66 26.66
CA VAL A 830 -36.13 -26.79 27.42
C VAL A 830 -37.54 -26.74 26.83
N TYR A 831 -37.67 -26.92 25.51
CA TYR A 831 -38.92 -26.77 24.77
C TYR A 831 -39.55 -28.11 24.35
N GLU A 832 -38.92 -29.23 24.68
CA GLU A 832 -39.44 -30.57 24.36
C GLU A 832 -40.23 -31.15 25.55
N PRO A 833 -41.33 -31.89 25.32
CA PRO A 833 -42.08 -32.52 26.38
C PRO A 833 -41.24 -33.54 27.18
N ASP A 834 -40.28 -34.18 26.54
CA ASP A 834 -39.27 -35.04 27.18
C ASP A 834 -37.88 -34.53 26.79
N PRO A 835 -37.16 -33.86 27.71
CA PRO A 835 -35.81 -33.34 27.43
C PRO A 835 -34.72 -34.43 27.37
N THR A 836 -35.01 -35.62 27.91
CA THR A 836 -34.06 -36.73 28.13
C THR A 836 -33.29 -37.13 26.87
N PRO A 837 -33.91 -37.28 25.67
CA PRO A 837 -33.17 -37.67 24.48
C PRO A 837 -32.07 -36.66 24.10
N ARG A 838 -32.40 -35.36 24.14
CA ARG A 838 -31.44 -34.30 23.80
C ARG A 838 -30.30 -34.19 24.82
N GLN A 839 -30.62 -34.31 26.09
CA GLN A 839 -29.63 -34.29 27.18
C GLN A 839 -28.67 -35.50 27.07
N ARG A 840 -29.20 -36.70 26.73
CA ARG A 840 -28.34 -37.88 26.48
C ARG A 840 -27.44 -37.74 25.28
N GLU A 841 -27.94 -37.15 24.20
CA GLU A 841 -27.15 -36.88 23.01
C GLU A 841 -26.01 -35.89 23.34
N ALA A 842 -26.31 -34.78 23.99
CA ALA A 842 -25.32 -33.79 24.44
C ALA A 842 -24.25 -34.42 25.37
N LEU A 843 -24.69 -35.27 26.34
CA LEU A 843 -23.79 -35.97 27.24
C LEU A 843 -22.88 -36.98 26.51
N ALA A 844 -23.41 -37.67 25.51
CA ALA A 844 -22.63 -38.62 24.70
C ALA A 844 -21.50 -37.92 23.94
N ILE A 845 -21.79 -36.76 23.34
CA ILE A 845 -20.79 -35.94 22.64
C ILE A 845 -19.71 -35.50 23.64
N LEU A 846 -20.08 -34.94 24.79
CA LEU A 846 -19.12 -34.47 25.79
C LEU A 846 -18.22 -35.59 26.32
N LYS A 847 -18.80 -36.77 26.62
CA LYS A 847 -18.03 -37.95 27.07
C LYS A 847 -17.08 -38.48 26.00
N THR A 848 -17.50 -38.43 24.72
CA THR A 848 -16.64 -38.81 23.61
C THR A 848 -15.44 -37.87 23.50
N LEU A 849 -15.67 -36.56 23.56
CA LEU A 849 -14.60 -35.55 23.54
C LEU A 849 -13.67 -35.68 24.75
N GLN A 850 -14.23 -35.93 25.93
CA GLN A 850 -13.45 -36.16 27.15
C GLN A 850 -12.57 -37.42 27.04
N GLY A 851 -13.15 -38.54 26.59
CA GLY A 851 -12.42 -39.81 26.41
C GLY A 851 -11.29 -39.71 25.37
N GLN A 852 -11.41 -38.78 24.40
CA GLN A 852 -10.39 -38.45 23.42
C GLN A 852 -9.35 -37.41 23.90
N GLY A 853 -9.51 -36.90 25.14
CA GLY A 853 -8.66 -35.84 25.67
C GLY A 853 -8.82 -34.47 24.98
N ARG A 854 -9.94 -34.28 24.27
CA ARG A 854 -10.22 -33.12 23.40
C ARG A 854 -11.22 -32.13 24.02
N LEU A 855 -11.78 -32.44 25.16
CA LEU A 855 -12.69 -31.55 25.89
C LEU A 855 -11.88 -30.54 26.69
N ASP A 856 -12.09 -29.27 26.47
CA ASP A 856 -11.53 -28.17 27.25
C ASP A 856 -11.84 -28.37 28.75
N PRO A 857 -10.82 -28.33 29.62
CA PRO A 857 -11.01 -28.46 31.08
C PRO A 857 -12.04 -27.49 31.67
N GLY A 858 -12.15 -26.28 31.16
CA GLY A 858 -13.14 -25.27 31.53
C GLY A 858 -14.58 -25.69 31.26
N ARG A 859 -14.79 -26.57 30.25
CA ARG A 859 -16.11 -27.08 29.85
C ARG A 859 -16.43 -28.45 30.42
N ALA A 860 -15.47 -29.10 31.06
CA ALA A 860 -15.67 -30.44 31.63
C ALA A 860 -16.79 -30.51 32.67
N HIS A 861 -17.08 -29.40 33.37
CA HIS A 861 -18.16 -29.34 34.37
C HIS A 861 -19.58 -29.52 33.77
N TRP A 862 -19.75 -29.28 32.44
CA TRP A 862 -21.04 -29.49 31.76
C TRP A 862 -21.52 -30.93 31.83
N ILE A 863 -20.58 -31.89 31.86
CA ILE A 863 -20.93 -33.33 32.05
C ILE A 863 -21.70 -33.50 33.33
N GLY A 864 -21.18 -33.01 34.45
CA GLY A 864 -21.84 -33.13 35.76
C GLY A 864 -23.19 -32.41 35.83
N LEU A 865 -23.31 -31.26 35.16
CA LEU A 865 -24.59 -30.53 35.11
C LEU A 865 -25.66 -31.30 34.34
N ILE A 866 -25.32 -31.89 33.18
CA ILE A 866 -26.29 -32.66 32.40
C ILE A 866 -26.63 -33.98 33.08
N GLU A 867 -25.65 -34.65 33.72
CA GLU A 867 -25.88 -35.86 34.51
C GLU A 867 -26.82 -35.59 35.70
N ALA A 868 -26.66 -34.46 36.39
CA ALA A 868 -27.55 -34.03 37.46
C ALA A 868 -28.99 -33.80 36.96
N GLN A 869 -29.15 -33.17 35.78
CA GLN A 869 -30.46 -32.99 35.17
C GLN A 869 -31.14 -34.33 34.80
N LEU A 870 -30.35 -35.27 34.23
CA LEU A 870 -30.85 -36.60 33.87
C LEU A 870 -31.19 -37.47 35.10
N ALA A 871 -30.62 -37.19 36.25
CA ALA A 871 -30.89 -37.91 37.50
C ALA A 871 -32.15 -37.39 38.26
N THR A 872 -32.66 -36.24 37.85
CA THR A 872 -33.86 -35.63 38.44
C THR A 872 -35.08 -36.18 37.67
N PRO A 873 -36.03 -36.91 38.33
CA PRO A 873 -37.14 -37.53 37.65
C PRO A 873 -38.17 -36.56 37.10
#